data_6302933661a85f344e1973e5cae3997e
#
_entry.id   6302933661a85f344e1973e5cae3997e
#
_cell.length_a   1.000
_cell.length_b   1.000
_cell.length_c   1.000
_cell.angle_alpha   90.00
_cell.angle_beta   90.00
_cell.angle_gamma   90.00
#
_symmetry.space_group_name_H-M   'P 1'
#
loop_
_entity.id
_entity.type
_entity.pdbx_description
1 polymer ?
#
loop_
_entity_poly.entity_id
_entity_poly.type
_entity_poly.pdbx_seq_one_letter_code
_entity_poly.pdbx_strand_id
1 'polypeptide(L)'
;MRNVWMVAAAVSILAGGDCYVPGFNVLGFNVLGFHVLGAAHAAYENGGGVLPFTLPEPDGPEVRELQREVYDAVQRQAGYLLSLVHPWEEDASLLLSTESKSAEHWIRPNTGIVEGLAFLYRFGPYDPKLVGVTREELLPTIVGMMRYLTATHVTGNRVTSDGRPWGDAWQSAHWAQMLGRAAWWIWDDLPEDLRRDVRRVVAHEAARFVDATPPHQLKNDTKAEENAWNSQIFSVAVLLMPDDPRREAWEKAFQRWVISSFLRPADEKSLQIVDGRPIAEQFTGANIFDDFTLENHGMVHPDYMQTFGLSLGCELDFRMSGRDSPEALLYNVAGIYENLKWFVLPDGGFVYPSGQDWRLFRNVDWLRAHILMAVFGRDPEAWPLARRSLEVLLRMQKRNPSGAVYQPQEFFFASGQTDLLRSLAHAWLMLHYASDAHGEWRERLGVRRLDSGRIILHRTPNAVHTLSWGAVVMAQCVANRLDRIVSPDQRNGIGHIRLEGSSNPLPIKLADAAVAEKDGGFEASLAVEHGPGVIRADLRFVSHPDGRWEVSETLTALQDVATTEIATGLIGILNNPTWIYETGRRRVTVDGNATVAEARGGTTIDAAESREIDIDGVLRVTASRPLSAWYVGAKDYERARVTDRLYLNRIAARRDWKKGDTISAYHVEIAILARDTSGRD
;
A
#
# COMPACT_ATOMS: atom_id res chain seq x y z
N MET A 1 28.38 18.07 -16.95
CA MET A 1 27.05 17.66 -17.38
C MET A 1 26.49 16.60 -16.40
N ARG A 2 26.16 17.01 -15.17
CA ARG A 2 25.69 16.08 -14.11
C ARG A 2 24.62 16.70 -13.17
N ASN A 3 23.96 17.78 -13.57
CA ASN A 3 23.01 18.49 -12.66
C ASN A 3 21.68 18.91 -13.31
N VAL A 4 21.11 18.12 -14.22
CA VAL A 4 19.82 18.47 -14.87
C VAL A 4 18.66 17.54 -14.50
N TRP A 5 18.88 16.48 -13.72
CA TRP A 5 17.87 15.40 -13.52
C TRP A 5 17.05 15.50 -12.22
N MET A 6 17.29 16.45 -11.34
CA MET A 6 16.56 16.57 -10.07
C MET A 6 15.32 17.50 -10.08
N VAL A 7 14.99 18.12 -11.21
CA VAL A 7 13.86 19.09 -11.27
C VAL A 7 12.60 18.54 -11.95
N ALA A 8 12.71 17.44 -12.69
CA ALA A 8 11.57 16.92 -13.47
C ALA A 8 10.56 16.06 -12.65
N ALA A 9 10.98 15.46 -11.55
CA ALA A 9 10.11 14.57 -10.76
C ALA A 9 9.15 15.30 -9.78
N ALA A 10 9.46 16.55 -9.42
CA ALA A 10 8.67 17.31 -8.44
C ALA A 10 7.48 18.09 -9.03
N VAL A 11 7.37 18.21 -10.35
CA VAL A 11 6.36 19.07 -11.01
C VAL A 11 5.11 18.29 -11.47
N SER A 12 5.15 16.96 -11.53
CA SER A 12 4.05 16.13 -12.04
C SER A 12 2.89 15.88 -11.07
N ILE A 13 2.97 16.37 -9.83
CA ILE A 13 1.94 16.10 -8.78
C ILE A 13 0.82 17.17 -8.73
N LEU A 14 0.97 18.30 -9.41
CA LEU A 14 0.05 19.45 -9.23
C LEU A 14 -0.84 19.80 -10.43
N ALA A 15 -0.74 19.13 -11.55
CA ALA A 15 -1.64 19.35 -12.67
C ALA A 15 -2.15 18.00 -13.18
N GLY A 16 -3.47 17.80 -13.17
CA GLY A 16 -4.15 16.66 -13.78
C GLY A 16 -4.00 16.67 -15.31
N GLY A 17 -2.83 16.36 -15.80
CA GLY A 17 -2.52 16.26 -17.21
C GLY A 17 -1.53 15.15 -17.44
N ASP A 18 -1.83 14.30 -18.43
CA ASP A 18 -1.01 13.21 -18.91
C ASP A 18 0.41 13.70 -19.21
N CYS A 19 1.39 13.35 -18.38
CA CYS A 19 2.80 13.56 -18.72
C CYS A 19 3.32 12.33 -19.45
N TYR A 20 3.34 12.44 -20.78
CA TYR A 20 4.01 11.55 -21.70
C TYR A 20 5.52 11.83 -21.65
N VAL A 21 6.32 10.85 -21.28
CA VAL A 21 7.78 10.88 -21.45
C VAL A 21 8.10 10.14 -22.75
N PRO A 22 8.64 10.80 -23.79
CA PRO A 22 9.00 10.13 -25.05
C PRO A 22 10.13 9.12 -24.81
N GLY A 23 9.99 7.96 -25.48
CA GLY A 23 10.84 6.80 -25.35
C GLY A 23 12.32 7.03 -25.54
N PHE A 24 13.09 6.29 -24.76
CA PHE A 24 14.49 5.99 -25.07
C PHE A 24 14.54 4.93 -26.17
N ASN A 25 14.90 5.32 -27.39
CA ASN A 25 15.38 4.41 -28.40
C ASN A 25 16.79 3.93 -28.01
N VAL A 26 16.90 2.71 -27.48
CA VAL A 26 18.17 2.00 -27.45
C VAL A 26 18.31 1.27 -28.78
N LEU A 27 19.02 1.87 -29.69
CA LEU A 27 19.51 1.21 -30.91
C LEU A 27 20.57 0.17 -30.52
N GLY A 28 20.28 -1.07 -30.85
CA GLY A 28 21.30 -2.13 -30.91
C GLY A 28 20.95 -3.36 -30.09
N PHE A 29 20.17 -4.26 -30.68
CA PHE A 29 20.28 -5.72 -30.59
C PHE A 29 19.16 -6.36 -31.43
N ASN A 30 19.32 -6.32 -32.74
CA ASN A 30 18.64 -7.23 -33.63
C ASN A 30 19.72 -8.07 -34.28
N VAL A 31 19.71 -9.38 -34.10
CA VAL A 31 20.10 -10.44 -35.06
C VAL A 31 20.06 -11.89 -34.51
N LEU A 32 19.48 -12.19 -33.36
CA LEU A 32 19.40 -13.61 -32.93
C LEU A 32 17.98 -14.10 -32.53
N GLY A 33 16.93 -13.27 -32.70
CA GLY A 33 15.57 -13.57 -32.21
C GLY A 33 14.71 -14.44 -33.15
N PHE A 34 15.07 -14.62 -34.42
CA PHE A 34 14.15 -15.22 -35.42
C PHE A 34 14.06 -16.75 -35.37
N HIS A 35 14.99 -17.47 -34.79
CA HIS A 35 14.90 -18.95 -34.74
C HIS A 35 14.19 -19.48 -33.49
N VAL A 36 14.11 -18.71 -32.40
CA VAL A 36 13.39 -19.11 -31.16
C VAL A 36 11.89 -18.87 -31.31
N LEU A 37 11.48 -17.84 -32.02
CA LEU A 37 10.06 -17.52 -32.25
C LEU A 37 9.32 -18.59 -33.10
N GLY A 38 10.00 -19.26 -34.02
CA GLY A 38 9.37 -20.31 -34.86
C GLY A 38 9.06 -21.60 -34.07
N ALA A 39 9.92 -21.99 -33.12
CA ALA A 39 9.68 -23.17 -32.30
C ALA A 39 8.64 -22.88 -31.20
N ALA A 40 8.58 -21.64 -30.68
CA ALA A 40 7.58 -21.20 -29.73
C ALA A 40 6.16 -21.18 -30.35
N HIS A 41 6.03 -20.79 -31.62
CA HIS A 41 4.73 -20.78 -32.30
C HIS A 41 4.15 -22.21 -32.45
N ALA A 42 4.99 -23.21 -32.74
CA ALA A 42 4.55 -24.60 -32.86
C ALA A 42 4.07 -25.24 -31.55
N ALA A 43 4.61 -24.82 -30.42
CA ALA A 43 4.20 -25.35 -29.12
C ALA A 43 2.80 -24.88 -28.65
N TYR A 44 2.30 -23.74 -29.17
CA TYR A 44 0.93 -23.28 -28.88
C TYR A 44 -0.14 -23.98 -29.68
N GLU A 45 0.21 -24.51 -30.85
CA GLU A 45 -0.72 -25.19 -31.74
C GLU A 45 -1.01 -26.64 -31.33
N ASN A 46 -0.15 -27.24 -30.51
CA ASN A 46 -0.30 -28.59 -30.03
C ASN A 46 -0.96 -28.65 -28.67
N GLY A 47 -2.24 -28.42 -28.58
CA GLY A 47 -3.23 -28.71 -27.55
C GLY A 47 -2.85 -29.40 -26.21
N GLY A 48 -1.66 -29.12 -25.66
CA GLY A 48 -1.19 -29.68 -24.38
C GLY A 48 -2.10 -29.28 -23.22
N GLY A 49 -2.25 -30.16 -22.22
CA GLY A 49 -3.02 -29.90 -20.99
C GLY A 49 -2.45 -28.74 -20.17
N VAL A 50 -3.18 -28.34 -19.14
CA VAL A 50 -2.68 -27.48 -18.05
C VAL A 50 -2.34 -28.37 -16.84
N LEU A 51 -1.57 -27.89 -15.89
CA LEU A 51 -1.40 -28.60 -14.63
C LEU A 51 -2.74 -28.74 -13.92
N PRO A 52 -3.11 -29.94 -13.47
CA PRO A 52 -4.30 -30.12 -12.66
C PRO A 52 -4.12 -29.42 -11.33
N PHE A 53 -5.24 -29.10 -10.67
CA PHE A 53 -5.21 -28.57 -9.31
C PHE A 53 -6.18 -29.31 -8.38
N THR A 54 -5.87 -29.28 -7.10
CA THR A 54 -6.70 -29.83 -6.03
C THR A 54 -6.75 -28.87 -4.86
N LEU A 55 -7.86 -28.87 -4.14
CA LEU A 55 -8.00 -28.17 -2.87
C LEU A 55 -8.33 -29.21 -1.80
N PRO A 56 -7.58 -29.26 -0.69
CA PRO A 56 -7.95 -30.08 0.45
C PRO A 56 -9.23 -29.51 1.11
N GLU A 57 -9.94 -30.35 1.86
CA GLU A 57 -11.03 -29.85 2.69
C GLU A 57 -10.47 -28.96 3.80
N PRO A 58 -11.11 -27.82 4.11
CA PRO A 58 -10.66 -26.93 5.18
C PRO A 58 -10.81 -27.63 6.54
N ASP A 59 -9.75 -27.54 7.35
CA ASP A 59 -9.71 -28.16 8.67
C ASP A 59 -10.28 -27.24 9.75
N GLY A 60 -10.94 -27.83 10.75
CA GLY A 60 -11.49 -27.11 11.91
C GLY A 60 -12.72 -26.24 11.65
N PRO A 61 -13.58 -26.06 12.67
CA PRO A 61 -14.81 -25.26 12.56
C PRO A 61 -14.54 -23.78 12.38
N GLU A 62 -13.50 -23.25 13.01
CA GLU A 62 -13.16 -21.82 12.97
C GLU A 62 -12.59 -21.40 11.61
N VAL A 63 -11.80 -22.28 10.97
CA VAL A 63 -11.35 -22.06 9.60
C VAL A 63 -12.54 -22.02 8.64
N ARG A 64 -13.48 -22.96 8.78
CA ARG A 64 -14.68 -22.99 7.94
C ARG A 64 -15.60 -21.78 8.18
N GLU A 65 -15.68 -21.27 9.40
CA GLU A 65 -16.44 -20.05 9.68
C GLU A 65 -15.80 -18.83 9.01
N LEU A 66 -14.50 -18.64 9.20
CA LEU A 66 -13.74 -17.57 8.56
C LEU A 66 -13.85 -17.65 7.03
N GLN A 67 -13.74 -18.87 6.48
CA GLN A 67 -13.87 -19.11 5.05
C GLN A 67 -15.26 -18.73 4.51
N ARG A 68 -16.34 -19.04 5.27
CA ARG A 68 -17.70 -18.64 4.88
C ARG A 68 -17.87 -17.12 4.86
N GLU A 69 -17.39 -16.42 5.90
CA GLU A 69 -17.46 -14.96 5.98
C GLU A 69 -16.68 -14.27 4.84
N VAL A 70 -15.48 -14.79 4.54
CA VAL A 70 -14.68 -14.31 3.40
C VAL A 70 -15.40 -14.56 2.09
N TYR A 71 -16.02 -15.74 1.90
CA TYR A 71 -16.71 -16.07 0.66
C TYR A 71 -17.95 -15.19 0.43
N ASP A 72 -18.72 -14.90 1.47
CA ASP A 72 -19.85 -13.98 1.39
C ASP A 72 -19.39 -12.56 1.01
N ALA A 73 -18.26 -12.12 1.54
CA ALA A 73 -17.68 -10.84 1.18
C ALA A 73 -17.22 -10.80 -0.29
N VAL A 74 -16.62 -11.90 -0.80
CA VAL A 74 -16.27 -12.06 -2.22
C VAL A 74 -17.50 -11.89 -3.10
N GLN A 75 -18.57 -12.60 -2.78
CA GLN A 75 -19.81 -12.61 -3.58
C GLN A 75 -20.42 -11.20 -3.69
N ARG A 76 -20.53 -10.49 -2.57
CA ARG A 76 -21.05 -9.11 -2.56
C ARG A 76 -20.16 -8.14 -3.35
N GLN A 77 -18.85 -8.23 -3.18
CA GLN A 77 -17.90 -7.41 -3.93
C GLN A 77 -17.96 -7.69 -5.43
N ALA A 78 -18.10 -8.98 -5.81
CA ALA A 78 -18.23 -9.37 -7.21
C ALA A 78 -19.54 -8.88 -7.83
N GLY A 79 -20.67 -8.93 -7.11
CA GLY A 79 -21.93 -8.38 -7.58
C GLY A 79 -21.84 -6.91 -7.93
N TYR A 80 -21.17 -6.11 -7.08
CA TYR A 80 -20.88 -4.72 -7.39
C TYR A 80 -20.03 -4.57 -8.66
N LEU A 81 -18.93 -5.29 -8.76
CA LEU A 81 -18.02 -5.16 -9.90
C LEU A 81 -18.63 -5.67 -11.20
N LEU A 82 -19.46 -6.71 -11.14
CA LEU A 82 -20.21 -7.21 -12.28
C LEU A 82 -21.18 -6.15 -12.84
N SER A 83 -21.77 -5.31 -11.98
CA SER A 83 -22.64 -4.21 -12.39
C SER A 83 -21.92 -3.12 -13.20
N LEU A 84 -20.58 -3.08 -13.17
CA LEU A 84 -19.77 -2.16 -13.96
C LEU A 84 -19.38 -2.70 -15.32
N VAL A 85 -19.58 -4.01 -15.59
CA VAL A 85 -19.21 -4.63 -16.86
C VAL A 85 -20.20 -4.23 -17.94
N HIS A 86 -19.67 -3.82 -19.08
CA HIS A 86 -20.44 -3.37 -20.25
C HIS A 86 -19.76 -3.79 -21.56
N PRO A 87 -20.50 -3.83 -22.67
CA PRO A 87 -19.93 -4.08 -24.00
C PRO A 87 -18.93 -2.97 -24.41
N TRP A 88 -17.88 -3.37 -25.13
CA TRP A 88 -16.99 -2.43 -25.79
C TRP A 88 -17.70 -1.73 -26.95
N GLU A 89 -17.54 -0.42 -27.08
CA GLU A 89 -18.23 0.36 -28.13
C GLU A 89 -17.87 -0.06 -29.55
N GLU A 90 -16.62 -0.51 -29.77
CA GLU A 90 -16.14 -0.94 -31.08
C GLU A 90 -16.57 -2.39 -31.44
N ASP A 91 -16.89 -3.20 -30.43
CA ASP A 91 -17.31 -4.58 -30.60
C ASP A 91 -18.12 -5.08 -29.40
N ALA A 92 -19.42 -5.09 -29.53
CA ALA A 92 -20.32 -5.47 -28.43
C ALA A 92 -20.18 -6.93 -27.94
N SER A 93 -19.45 -7.78 -28.66
CA SER A 93 -19.13 -9.14 -28.19
C SER A 93 -17.99 -9.18 -27.20
N LEU A 94 -17.23 -8.08 -27.04
CA LEU A 94 -16.12 -7.90 -26.11
C LEU A 94 -16.58 -7.05 -24.94
N LEU A 95 -16.20 -7.46 -23.72
CA LEU A 95 -16.67 -6.83 -22.49
C LEU A 95 -15.51 -6.23 -21.70
N LEU A 96 -15.79 -5.11 -21.03
CA LEU A 96 -14.87 -4.43 -20.11
C LEU A 96 -15.65 -3.71 -19.02
N SER A 97 -14.96 -3.26 -17.98
CA SER A 97 -15.54 -2.55 -16.81
C SER A 97 -15.06 -1.11 -16.67
N THR A 98 -14.16 -0.68 -17.52
CA THR A 98 -13.54 0.65 -17.54
C THR A 98 -13.60 1.26 -18.93
N GLU A 99 -13.09 2.46 -19.10
CA GLU A 99 -12.79 2.95 -20.45
C GLU A 99 -11.77 2.04 -21.14
N SER A 100 -11.85 1.91 -22.48
CA SER A 100 -10.89 1.13 -23.26
C SER A 100 -9.60 1.91 -23.49
N LYS A 101 -8.63 1.77 -22.57
CA LYS A 101 -7.30 2.37 -22.64
C LYS A 101 -6.22 1.35 -22.29
N SER A 102 -5.00 1.55 -22.82
CA SER A 102 -3.90 0.59 -22.73
C SER A 102 -3.10 0.62 -21.41
N ALA A 103 -3.36 1.58 -20.51
CA ALA A 103 -2.58 1.80 -19.28
C ALA A 103 -3.13 1.07 -18.06
N GLU A 104 -2.35 1.11 -16.97
CA GLU A 104 -2.58 0.42 -15.70
C GLU A 104 -4.01 0.57 -15.15
N HIS A 105 -4.51 1.79 -15.06
CA HIS A 105 -5.80 2.08 -14.41
C HIS A 105 -7.01 1.53 -15.16
N TRP A 106 -6.82 1.03 -16.38
CA TRP A 106 -7.87 0.48 -17.24
C TRP A 106 -7.71 -1.02 -17.46
N ILE A 107 -6.49 -1.53 -17.69
CA ILE A 107 -6.26 -2.96 -17.92
C ILE A 107 -6.29 -3.76 -16.61
N ARG A 108 -5.58 -3.30 -15.58
CA ARG A 108 -5.50 -3.99 -14.27
C ARG A 108 -6.87 -4.25 -13.64
N PRO A 109 -7.85 -3.31 -13.61
CA PRO A 109 -9.18 -3.61 -13.11
C PRO A 109 -9.89 -4.71 -13.88
N ASN A 110 -9.80 -4.71 -15.21
CA ASN A 110 -10.44 -5.72 -16.05
C ASN A 110 -9.87 -7.11 -15.78
N THR A 111 -8.54 -7.26 -15.68
CA THR A 111 -7.92 -8.55 -15.35
C THR A 111 -8.25 -9.01 -13.94
N GLY A 112 -8.35 -8.07 -12.97
CA GLY A 112 -8.75 -8.39 -11.60
C GLY A 112 -10.18 -8.87 -11.48
N ILE A 113 -11.13 -8.30 -12.25
CA ILE A 113 -12.52 -8.77 -12.30
C ILE A 113 -12.57 -10.17 -12.91
N VAL A 114 -11.87 -10.40 -14.01
CA VAL A 114 -11.80 -11.72 -14.66
C VAL A 114 -11.33 -12.78 -13.68
N GLU A 115 -10.27 -12.53 -12.90
CA GLU A 115 -9.76 -13.48 -11.92
C GLU A 115 -10.81 -13.76 -10.80
N GLY A 116 -11.44 -12.71 -10.27
CA GLY A 116 -12.46 -12.87 -9.22
C GLY A 116 -13.73 -13.56 -9.69
N LEU A 117 -14.20 -13.28 -10.90
CA LEU A 117 -15.37 -13.96 -11.47
C LEU A 117 -15.08 -15.43 -11.82
N ALA A 118 -13.88 -15.73 -12.35
CA ALA A 118 -13.44 -17.11 -12.60
C ALA A 118 -13.34 -17.91 -11.28
N PHE A 119 -12.87 -17.28 -10.20
CA PHE A 119 -12.92 -17.88 -8.86
C PHE A 119 -14.35 -18.26 -8.45
N LEU A 120 -15.32 -17.34 -8.54
CA LEU A 120 -16.71 -17.61 -8.18
C LEU A 120 -17.38 -18.63 -9.09
N TYR A 121 -17.04 -18.65 -10.38
CA TYR A 121 -17.53 -19.65 -11.31
C TYR A 121 -17.07 -21.07 -10.92
N ARG A 122 -15.82 -21.19 -10.43
CA ARG A 122 -15.20 -22.50 -10.20
C ARG A 122 -15.35 -23.01 -8.76
N PHE A 123 -15.33 -22.13 -7.76
CA PHE A 123 -15.17 -22.51 -6.35
C PHE A 123 -16.32 -22.07 -5.45
N GLY A 124 -16.47 -22.75 -4.32
CA GLY A 124 -17.27 -22.37 -3.17
C GLY A 124 -18.78 -22.51 -3.31
N PRO A 125 -19.52 -22.24 -2.23
CA PRO A 125 -20.98 -22.33 -2.16
C PRO A 125 -21.62 -21.04 -2.72
N TYR A 126 -21.78 -20.96 -4.04
CA TYR A 126 -22.29 -19.79 -4.75
C TYR A 126 -23.76 -19.47 -4.39
N ASP A 127 -24.05 -18.23 -4.04
CA ASP A 127 -25.40 -17.71 -3.84
C ASP A 127 -25.72 -16.61 -4.89
N PRO A 128 -26.61 -16.91 -5.87
CA PRO A 128 -26.96 -15.93 -6.91
C PRO A 128 -27.67 -14.69 -6.36
N LYS A 129 -28.21 -14.73 -5.15
CA LYS A 129 -28.83 -13.55 -4.52
C LYS A 129 -27.80 -12.51 -4.08
N LEU A 130 -26.58 -12.94 -3.75
CA LEU A 130 -25.50 -12.05 -3.35
C LEU A 130 -24.77 -11.46 -4.57
N VAL A 131 -24.68 -12.20 -5.66
CA VAL A 131 -23.97 -11.78 -6.88
C VAL A 131 -24.89 -11.07 -7.88
N GLY A 132 -26.17 -11.46 -7.93
CA GLY A 132 -27.18 -10.88 -8.82
C GLY A 132 -27.42 -11.65 -10.11
N VAL A 133 -26.63 -12.70 -10.40
CA VAL A 133 -26.74 -13.58 -11.55
C VAL A 133 -26.52 -15.03 -11.13
N THR A 134 -26.90 -16.02 -11.96
CA THR A 134 -26.56 -17.43 -11.71
C THR A 134 -25.07 -17.69 -11.98
N ARG A 135 -24.55 -18.81 -11.49
CA ARG A 135 -23.14 -19.19 -11.70
C ARG A 135 -22.83 -19.38 -13.20
N GLU A 136 -23.77 -19.98 -13.93
CA GLU A 136 -23.62 -20.25 -15.35
C GLU A 136 -23.58 -18.97 -16.19
N GLU A 137 -24.28 -17.91 -15.74
CA GLU A 137 -24.28 -16.59 -16.40
C GLU A 137 -22.95 -15.86 -16.23
N LEU A 138 -22.07 -16.28 -15.31
CA LEU A 138 -20.73 -15.68 -15.18
C LEU A 138 -19.82 -16.03 -16.35
N LEU A 139 -19.92 -17.26 -16.90
CA LEU A 139 -18.99 -17.74 -17.93
C LEU A 139 -19.01 -16.89 -19.22
N PRO A 140 -20.15 -16.54 -19.82
CA PRO A 140 -20.18 -15.64 -20.97
C PRO A 140 -19.53 -14.28 -20.70
N THR A 141 -19.73 -13.72 -19.51
CA THR A 141 -19.11 -12.46 -19.10
C THR A 141 -17.60 -12.59 -18.99
N ILE A 142 -17.11 -13.64 -18.33
CA ILE A 142 -15.67 -13.92 -18.21
C ILE A 142 -15.03 -14.08 -19.59
N VAL A 143 -15.65 -14.87 -20.47
CA VAL A 143 -15.16 -15.10 -21.85
C VAL A 143 -15.14 -13.79 -22.64
N GLY A 144 -16.18 -12.96 -22.57
CA GLY A 144 -16.23 -11.66 -23.24
C GLY A 144 -15.10 -10.71 -22.78
N MET A 145 -14.84 -10.65 -21.47
CA MET A 145 -13.74 -9.86 -20.92
C MET A 145 -12.36 -10.42 -21.28
N MET A 146 -12.18 -11.75 -21.22
CA MET A 146 -10.92 -12.38 -21.64
C MET A 146 -10.63 -12.14 -23.14
N ARG A 147 -11.65 -12.19 -23.99
CA ARG A 147 -11.51 -11.88 -25.42
C ARG A 147 -11.10 -10.43 -25.66
N TYR A 148 -11.68 -9.46 -24.94
CA TYR A 148 -11.23 -8.07 -24.99
C TYR A 148 -9.75 -7.96 -24.64
N LEU A 149 -9.34 -8.55 -23.52
CA LEU A 149 -7.95 -8.49 -23.01
C LEU A 149 -6.97 -9.15 -23.98
N THR A 150 -7.29 -10.33 -24.53
CA THR A 150 -6.38 -11.03 -25.45
C THR A 150 -6.32 -10.38 -26.83
N ALA A 151 -7.42 -9.81 -27.30
CA ALA A 151 -7.48 -9.12 -28.60
C ALA A 151 -6.69 -7.81 -28.60
N THR A 152 -6.72 -7.06 -27.48
CA THR A 152 -6.08 -5.74 -27.35
C THR A 152 -4.66 -5.77 -26.76
N HIS A 153 -4.14 -6.96 -26.39
CA HIS A 153 -2.74 -7.14 -26.02
C HIS A 153 -1.81 -6.97 -27.23
N VAL A 154 -0.52 -6.63 -27.02
CA VAL A 154 0.49 -6.50 -28.09
C VAL A 154 0.62 -7.73 -28.99
N THR A 155 0.23 -8.91 -28.52
CA THR A 155 0.17 -10.15 -29.31
C THR A 155 -1.19 -10.39 -29.94
N GLY A 156 -2.17 -9.54 -29.70
CA GLY A 156 -3.51 -9.60 -30.27
C GLY A 156 -3.58 -8.98 -31.67
N ASN A 157 -4.79 -8.81 -32.16
CA ASN A 157 -5.06 -8.26 -33.49
C ASN A 157 -5.85 -6.93 -33.45
N ARG A 158 -6.05 -6.38 -32.26
CA ARG A 158 -6.75 -5.11 -32.03
C ARG A 158 -5.93 -4.19 -31.11
N VAL A 159 -6.36 -2.97 -31.01
CA VAL A 159 -5.84 -1.98 -30.05
C VAL A 159 -6.99 -1.48 -29.19
N THR A 160 -6.69 -0.91 -28.04
CA THR A 160 -7.68 -0.22 -27.21
C THR A 160 -8.13 1.08 -27.87
N SER A 161 -9.22 1.69 -27.42
CA SER A 161 -9.79 2.90 -28.05
C SER A 161 -8.88 4.13 -27.98
N ASP A 162 -7.79 4.09 -27.21
CA ASP A 162 -6.71 5.09 -27.24
C ASP A 162 -5.68 4.85 -28.38
N GLY A 163 -5.93 3.87 -29.26
CA GLY A 163 -5.12 3.55 -30.43
C GLY A 163 -3.83 2.77 -30.13
N ARG A 164 -3.69 2.17 -28.93
CA ARG A 164 -2.49 1.44 -28.50
C ARG A 164 -2.86 0.04 -28.01
N PRO A 165 -2.05 -0.99 -28.25
CA PRO A 165 -2.19 -2.25 -27.55
C PRO A 165 -1.67 -2.10 -26.12
N TRP A 166 -2.19 -2.91 -25.18
CA TRP A 166 -1.57 -3.08 -23.86
C TRP A 166 -0.55 -4.24 -23.91
N GLY A 167 0.37 -4.26 -22.96
CA GLY A 167 1.50 -5.18 -22.88
C GLY A 167 2.81 -4.42 -22.93
N ASP A 168 3.93 -5.11 -22.76
CA ASP A 168 5.29 -4.54 -22.73
C ASP A 168 5.45 -3.35 -21.75
N ALA A 169 4.51 -3.19 -20.83
CA ALA A 169 4.52 -2.16 -19.79
C ALA A 169 5.15 -2.68 -18.50
N TRP A 170 5.50 -1.77 -17.62
CA TRP A 170 6.16 -2.10 -16.35
C TRP A 170 5.36 -3.07 -15.44
N GLN A 171 4.02 -3.07 -15.53
CA GLN A 171 3.14 -3.97 -14.76
C GLN A 171 2.43 -5.03 -15.61
N SER A 172 2.60 -5.07 -16.94
CA SER A 172 1.75 -5.91 -17.79
C SER A 172 1.89 -7.41 -17.51
N ALA A 173 3.05 -7.86 -17.03
CA ALA A 173 3.22 -9.24 -16.56
C ALA A 173 2.31 -9.56 -15.36
N HIS A 174 2.12 -8.59 -14.45
CA HIS A 174 1.17 -8.73 -13.34
C HIS A 174 -0.29 -8.79 -13.82
N TRP A 175 -0.66 -8.06 -14.86
CA TRP A 175 -2.01 -8.16 -15.44
C TRP A 175 -2.22 -9.48 -16.18
N ALA A 176 -1.23 -9.89 -16.97
CA ALA A 176 -1.26 -11.14 -17.71
C ALA A 176 -1.34 -12.38 -16.80
N GLN A 177 -0.67 -12.36 -15.64
CA GLN A 177 -0.77 -13.46 -14.68
C GLN A 177 -2.18 -13.61 -14.08
N MET A 178 -2.92 -12.51 -13.85
CA MET A 178 -4.31 -12.57 -13.41
C MET A 178 -5.20 -13.25 -14.45
N LEU A 179 -5.05 -12.82 -15.71
CA LEU A 179 -5.75 -13.42 -16.85
C LEU A 179 -5.41 -14.93 -16.96
N GLY A 180 -4.13 -15.27 -16.85
CA GLY A 180 -3.67 -16.65 -16.97
C GLY A 180 -4.16 -17.54 -15.83
N ARG A 181 -4.13 -17.06 -14.56
CA ARG A 181 -4.62 -17.81 -13.41
C ARG A 181 -6.13 -18.04 -13.49
N ALA A 182 -6.89 -17.01 -13.88
CA ALA A 182 -8.31 -17.15 -14.16
C ALA A 182 -8.59 -18.25 -15.19
N ALA A 183 -7.86 -18.24 -16.30
CA ALA A 183 -8.00 -19.25 -17.34
C ALA A 183 -7.63 -20.65 -16.84
N TRP A 184 -6.60 -20.79 -15.99
CA TRP A 184 -6.21 -22.07 -15.40
C TRP A 184 -7.35 -22.70 -14.59
N TRP A 185 -8.06 -21.90 -13.77
CA TRP A 185 -9.15 -22.41 -12.94
C TRP A 185 -10.37 -22.92 -13.73
N ILE A 186 -10.63 -22.33 -14.91
CA ILE A 186 -11.81 -22.65 -15.73
C ILE A 186 -11.43 -23.19 -17.11
N TRP A 187 -10.22 -23.78 -17.22
CA TRP A 187 -9.60 -24.15 -18.48
C TRP A 187 -10.50 -24.97 -19.41
N ASP A 188 -11.16 -25.97 -18.85
CA ASP A 188 -11.97 -26.90 -19.63
C ASP A 188 -13.27 -26.27 -20.18
N ASP A 189 -13.73 -25.18 -19.58
CA ASP A 189 -14.91 -24.42 -19.97
C ASP A 189 -14.61 -23.32 -21.00
N LEU A 190 -13.33 -23.03 -21.26
CA LEU A 190 -12.93 -22.01 -22.22
C LEU A 190 -12.93 -22.52 -23.66
N PRO A 191 -13.35 -21.69 -24.67
CA PRO A 191 -13.14 -21.98 -26.08
C PRO A 191 -11.68 -22.21 -26.44
N GLU A 192 -11.39 -23.13 -27.34
CA GLU A 192 -10.02 -23.51 -27.73
C GLU A 192 -9.19 -22.33 -28.27
N ASP A 193 -9.80 -21.49 -29.10
CA ASP A 193 -9.18 -20.27 -29.63
C ASP A 193 -8.77 -19.33 -28.51
N LEU A 194 -9.60 -19.16 -27.47
CA LEU A 194 -9.31 -18.32 -26.33
C LEU A 194 -8.21 -18.92 -25.44
N ARG A 195 -8.21 -20.24 -25.23
CA ARG A 195 -7.11 -20.95 -24.53
C ARG A 195 -5.76 -20.65 -25.18
N ARG A 196 -5.69 -20.73 -26.51
CA ARG A 196 -4.48 -20.42 -27.28
C ARG A 196 -4.07 -18.96 -27.09
N ASP A 197 -5.04 -18.04 -27.19
CA ASP A 197 -4.77 -16.60 -27.07
C ASP A 197 -4.27 -16.22 -25.67
N VAL A 198 -4.81 -16.80 -24.58
CA VAL A 198 -4.33 -16.60 -23.21
C VAL A 198 -2.89 -17.12 -23.05
N ARG A 199 -2.60 -18.33 -23.55
CA ARG A 199 -1.22 -18.87 -23.52
C ARG A 199 -0.24 -17.94 -24.24
N ARG A 200 -0.64 -17.37 -25.40
CA ARG A 200 0.18 -16.42 -26.15
C ARG A 200 0.50 -15.16 -25.35
N VAL A 201 -0.48 -14.57 -24.66
CA VAL A 201 -0.30 -13.42 -23.76
C VAL A 201 0.67 -13.74 -22.64
N VAL A 202 0.43 -14.83 -21.90
CA VAL A 202 1.24 -15.22 -20.75
C VAL A 202 2.69 -15.54 -21.16
N ALA A 203 2.88 -16.24 -22.25
CA ALA A 203 4.21 -16.60 -22.74
C ALA A 203 5.00 -15.38 -23.24
N HIS A 204 4.32 -14.42 -23.88
CA HIS A 204 4.94 -13.16 -24.29
C HIS A 204 5.45 -12.38 -23.08
N GLU A 205 4.60 -12.16 -22.09
CA GLU A 205 4.97 -11.41 -20.90
C GLU A 205 6.06 -12.13 -20.06
N ALA A 206 6.04 -13.47 -20.00
CA ALA A 206 7.12 -14.24 -19.36
C ALA A 206 8.45 -14.12 -20.12
N ALA A 207 8.43 -14.10 -21.45
CA ALA A 207 9.65 -13.99 -22.26
C ALA A 207 10.41 -12.68 -22.03
N ARG A 208 9.73 -11.60 -21.61
CA ARG A 208 10.37 -10.30 -21.32
C ARG A 208 11.35 -10.35 -20.17
N PHE A 209 11.15 -11.25 -19.21
CA PHE A 209 11.86 -11.27 -17.94
C PHE A 209 12.69 -12.55 -17.73
N VAL A 210 12.54 -13.58 -18.57
CA VAL A 210 13.17 -14.88 -18.36
C VAL A 210 14.70 -14.80 -18.30
N ASP A 211 15.33 -13.96 -19.11
CA ASP A 211 16.77 -13.74 -19.15
C ASP A 211 17.20 -12.40 -18.50
N ALA A 212 16.23 -11.59 -18.06
CA ALA A 212 16.52 -10.30 -17.47
C ALA A 212 17.08 -10.45 -16.04
N THR A 213 18.03 -9.58 -15.69
CA THR A 213 18.46 -9.42 -14.31
C THR A 213 17.44 -8.59 -13.56
N PRO A 214 16.91 -9.06 -12.42
CA PRO A 214 15.99 -8.28 -11.61
C PRO A 214 16.63 -6.93 -11.20
N PRO A 215 15.93 -5.81 -11.36
CA PRO A 215 16.43 -4.51 -10.94
C PRO A 215 16.51 -4.41 -9.42
N HIS A 216 17.32 -3.47 -8.94
CA HIS A 216 17.43 -3.17 -7.51
C HIS A 216 17.51 -1.68 -7.25
N GLN A 217 16.91 -1.24 -6.16
CA GLN A 217 17.02 0.12 -5.64
C GLN A 217 16.62 0.12 -4.16
N LEU A 218 17.50 0.64 -3.30
CA LEU A 218 17.33 0.60 -1.84
C LEU A 218 16.62 1.85 -1.30
N LYS A 219 16.83 3.02 -1.92
CA LYS A 219 16.32 4.31 -1.45
C LYS A 219 15.34 4.92 -2.42
N ASN A 220 14.41 5.70 -1.89
CA ASN A 220 13.35 6.44 -2.57
C ASN A 220 12.26 5.55 -3.16
N ASP A 221 12.60 4.64 -4.06
CA ASP A 221 11.67 3.84 -4.82
C ASP A 221 12.26 2.43 -5.03
N THR A 222 12.03 1.56 -4.07
CA THR A 222 12.50 0.16 -4.11
C THR A 222 12.01 -0.57 -5.36
N LYS A 223 12.73 -1.63 -5.75
CA LYS A 223 12.27 -2.55 -6.79
C LYS A 223 11.67 -3.86 -6.24
N ALA A 224 11.44 -3.92 -4.92
CA ALA A 224 10.84 -5.07 -4.26
C ALA A 224 9.47 -5.42 -4.84
N GLU A 225 8.60 -4.42 -4.99
CA GLU A 225 7.24 -4.60 -5.52
C GLU A 225 7.28 -5.05 -6.99
N GLU A 226 8.08 -4.37 -7.84
CA GLU A 226 8.21 -4.68 -9.26
C GLU A 226 8.73 -6.11 -9.47
N ASN A 227 9.74 -6.51 -8.71
CA ASN A 227 10.28 -7.86 -8.78
C ASN A 227 9.26 -8.91 -8.34
N ALA A 228 8.52 -8.64 -7.27
CA ALA A 228 7.44 -9.52 -6.81
C ALA A 228 6.31 -9.63 -7.85
N TRP A 229 5.92 -8.55 -8.55
CA TRP A 229 4.95 -8.63 -9.65
C TRP A 229 5.43 -9.48 -10.80
N ASN A 230 6.66 -9.20 -11.25
CA ASN A 230 7.20 -9.86 -12.43
C ASN A 230 7.48 -11.36 -12.16
N SER A 231 7.71 -11.76 -10.91
CA SER A 231 7.85 -13.17 -10.56
C SER A 231 6.59 -14.00 -10.85
N GLN A 232 5.40 -13.42 -10.66
CA GLN A 232 4.14 -14.14 -10.72
C GLN A 232 3.84 -14.74 -12.12
N ILE A 233 4.29 -14.09 -13.19
CA ILE A 233 4.02 -14.55 -14.56
C ILE A 233 4.64 -15.91 -14.84
N PHE A 234 5.79 -16.21 -14.24
CA PHE A 234 6.47 -17.50 -14.42
C PHE A 234 5.71 -18.65 -13.75
N SER A 235 5.13 -18.43 -12.57
CA SER A 235 4.30 -19.43 -11.91
C SER A 235 3.13 -19.82 -12.83
N VAL A 236 2.43 -18.84 -13.35
CA VAL A 236 1.25 -19.05 -14.22
C VAL A 236 1.65 -19.63 -15.59
N ALA A 237 2.80 -19.24 -16.15
CA ALA A 237 3.30 -19.84 -17.39
C ALA A 237 3.50 -21.36 -17.26
N VAL A 238 4.07 -21.80 -16.13
CA VAL A 238 4.24 -23.24 -15.84
C VAL A 238 2.90 -23.96 -15.65
N LEU A 239 1.93 -23.32 -14.99
CA LEU A 239 0.57 -23.90 -14.82
C LEU A 239 -0.13 -24.14 -16.14
N LEU A 240 -0.05 -23.18 -17.07
CA LEU A 240 -0.75 -23.23 -18.35
C LEU A 240 -0.02 -24.03 -19.43
N MET A 241 1.30 -24.14 -19.31
CA MET A 241 2.15 -24.72 -20.34
C MET A 241 3.22 -25.66 -19.71
N PRO A 242 2.80 -26.74 -19.01
CA PRO A 242 3.72 -27.61 -18.29
C PRO A 242 4.70 -28.37 -19.20
N ASP A 243 4.33 -28.59 -20.47
CA ASP A 243 5.13 -29.33 -21.46
C ASP A 243 5.95 -28.38 -22.36
N ASP A 244 5.91 -27.07 -22.12
CA ASP A 244 6.67 -26.09 -22.90
C ASP A 244 8.19 -26.27 -22.66
N PRO A 245 9.02 -26.28 -23.71
CA PRO A 245 10.48 -26.44 -23.56
C PRO A 245 11.13 -25.33 -22.71
N ARG A 246 10.48 -24.19 -22.50
CA ARG A 246 10.96 -23.08 -21.65
C ARG A 246 10.60 -23.26 -20.18
N ARG A 247 9.88 -24.30 -19.78
CA ARG A 247 9.41 -24.51 -18.40
C ARG A 247 10.54 -24.38 -17.37
N GLU A 248 11.65 -25.09 -17.59
CA GLU A 248 12.79 -25.03 -16.66
C GLU A 248 13.39 -23.61 -16.54
N ALA A 249 13.43 -22.87 -17.65
CA ALA A 249 13.88 -21.47 -17.64
C ALA A 249 12.93 -20.59 -16.85
N TRP A 250 11.62 -20.79 -16.95
CA TRP A 250 10.61 -20.07 -16.15
C TRP A 250 10.72 -20.39 -14.67
N GLU A 251 10.92 -21.65 -14.29
CA GLU A 251 11.10 -22.05 -12.89
C GLU A 251 12.36 -21.40 -12.28
N LYS A 252 13.48 -21.38 -13.00
CA LYS A 252 14.71 -20.69 -12.59
C LYS A 252 14.52 -19.16 -12.52
N ALA A 253 13.81 -18.58 -13.47
CA ALA A 253 13.50 -17.16 -13.46
C ALA A 253 12.58 -16.81 -12.29
N PHE A 254 11.57 -17.63 -11.99
CA PHE A 254 10.72 -17.45 -10.82
C PHE A 254 11.54 -17.32 -9.54
N GLN A 255 12.41 -18.29 -9.24
CA GLN A 255 13.28 -18.25 -8.05
C GLN A 255 14.13 -16.98 -8.01
N ARG A 256 14.78 -16.63 -9.14
CA ARG A 256 15.63 -15.44 -9.23
C ARG A 256 14.87 -14.14 -8.97
N TRP A 257 13.67 -13.98 -9.52
CA TRP A 257 12.86 -12.79 -9.32
C TRP A 257 12.27 -12.72 -7.91
N VAL A 258 11.83 -13.84 -7.34
CA VAL A 258 11.33 -13.91 -5.96
C VAL A 258 12.39 -13.53 -4.97
N ILE A 259 13.58 -14.19 -5.02
CA ILE A 259 14.64 -13.93 -4.04
C ILE A 259 15.11 -12.46 -4.12
N SER A 260 15.20 -11.90 -5.32
CA SER A 260 15.65 -10.51 -5.54
C SER A 260 14.74 -9.47 -4.90
N SER A 261 13.46 -9.80 -4.67
CA SER A 261 12.47 -8.84 -4.16
C SER A 261 12.85 -8.30 -2.77
N PHE A 262 13.39 -9.16 -1.90
CA PHE A 262 13.60 -8.81 -0.49
C PHE A 262 15.05 -9.03 0.00
N LEU A 263 16.03 -8.90 -0.91
CA LEU A 263 17.45 -8.92 -0.54
C LEU A 263 17.83 -7.64 0.22
N ARG A 264 18.65 -7.81 1.25
CA ARG A 264 19.24 -6.77 2.09
C ARG A 264 20.72 -6.55 1.75
N PRO A 265 21.34 -5.42 2.07
CA PRO A 265 22.79 -5.23 1.91
C PRO A 265 23.63 -6.35 2.56
N ALA A 266 23.25 -6.81 3.74
CA ALA A 266 23.96 -7.92 4.43
C ALA A 266 23.93 -9.26 3.67
N ASP A 267 22.97 -9.44 2.78
CA ASP A 267 22.78 -10.69 2.02
C ASP A 267 23.86 -10.88 0.92
N GLU A 268 24.55 -9.81 0.51
CA GLU A 268 25.69 -9.88 -0.44
C GLU A 268 26.78 -10.87 -0.03
N LYS A 269 26.92 -11.11 1.27
CA LYS A 269 27.94 -12.02 1.83
C LYS A 269 27.33 -13.20 2.57
N SER A 270 26.04 -13.41 2.46
CA SER A 270 25.35 -14.48 3.20
C SER A 270 25.63 -15.84 2.63
N LEU A 271 26.13 -16.74 3.47
CA LEU A 271 26.34 -18.15 3.14
C LEU A 271 25.12 -19.03 3.41
N GLN A 272 23.99 -18.41 3.84
CA GLN A 272 22.74 -19.14 4.00
C GLN A 272 22.34 -19.80 2.68
N ILE A 273 21.98 -21.08 2.75
CA ILE A 273 21.50 -21.83 1.59
C ILE A 273 19.98 -21.62 1.47
N VAL A 274 19.54 -21.22 0.28
CA VAL A 274 18.14 -21.10 -0.12
C VAL A 274 18.01 -21.70 -1.51
N ASP A 275 17.05 -22.60 -1.71
CA ASP A 275 16.87 -23.35 -2.94
C ASP A 275 18.17 -24.02 -3.44
N GLY A 276 18.94 -24.59 -2.50
CA GLY A 276 20.18 -25.32 -2.77
C GLY A 276 21.40 -24.47 -3.13
N ARG A 277 21.32 -23.12 -3.03
CA ARG A 277 22.42 -22.20 -3.38
C ARG A 277 22.66 -21.16 -2.27
N PRO A 278 23.92 -20.74 -2.03
CA PRO A 278 24.21 -19.61 -1.15
C PRO A 278 23.52 -18.33 -1.63
N ILE A 279 22.99 -17.53 -0.70
CA ILE A 279 22.36 -16.25 -1.03
C ILE A 279 23.34 -15.30 -1.70
N ALA A 280 24.61 -15.28 -1.28
CA ALA A 280 25.65 -14.46 -1.91
C ALA A 280 25.79 -14.72 -3.43
N GLU A 281 25.55 -15.96 -3.88
CA GLU A 281 25.58 -16.32 -5.31
C GLU A 281 24.30 -15.92 -6.06
N GLN A 282 23.24 -15.62 -5.33
CA GLN A 282 21.94 -15.21 -5.86
C GLN A 282 21.72 -13.69 -5.73
N PHE A 283 22.67 -12.97 -5.15
CA PHE A 283 22.56 -11.56 -4.86
C PHE A 283 22.60 -10.72 -6.15
N THR A 284 21.55 -9.97 -6.41
CA THR A 284 21.40 -9.07 -7.57
C THR A 284 21.38 -7.59 -7.17
N GLY A 285 21.54 -7.30 -5.87
CA GLY A 285 21.41 -5.98 -5.28
C GLY A 285 20.27 -5.93 -4.25
N ALA A 286 20.37 -5.01 -3.30
CA ALA A 286 19.42 -4.89 -2.20
C ALA A 286 18.20 -4.04 -2.57
N ASN A 287 17.03 -4.46 -2.10
CA ASN A 287 15.75 -3.76 -2.25
C ASN A 287 15.12 -3.38 -0.91
N ILE A 288 15.56 -3.97 0.19
CA ILE A 288 15.13 -3.63 1.54
C ILE A 288 16.34 -3.36 2.43
N PHE A 289 16.15 -2.63 3.52
CA PHE A 289 17.22 -2.34 4.48
C PHE A 289 17.53 -3.54 5.39
N ASP A 290 18.70 -3.50 6.06
CA ASP A 290 19.13 -4.57 6.96
C ASP A 290 18.22 -4.75 8.17
N ASP A 291 17.47 -3.74 8.57
CA ASP A 291 16.43 -3.78 9.61
C ASP A 291 15.05 -4.20 9.09
N PHE A 292 14.97 -4.72 7.84
CA PHE A 292 13.75 -5.15 7.17
C PHE A 292 12.72 -4.04 6.91
N THR A 293 13.11 -2.78 6.95
CA THR A 293 12.31 -1.68 6.42
C THR A 293 12.52 -1.52 4.92
N LEU A 294 11.59 -0.83 4.27
CA LEU A 294 11.57 -0.62 2.83
C LEU A 294 11.11 0.79 2.52
N GLU A 295 11.85 1.49 1.65
CA GLU A 295 11.45 2.80 1.13
C GLU A 295 10.76 2.66 -0.22
N ASN A 296 9.59 3.29 -0.34
CA ASN A 296 8.95 3.57 -1.62
C ASN A 296 8.28 4.94 -1.58
N HIS A 297 8.14 5.60 -2.72
CA HIS A 297 7.69 7.00 -2.81
C HIS A 297 8.48 7.98 -1.90
N GLY A 298 9.75 7.69 -1.67
CA GLY A 298 10.61 8.51 -0.81
C GLY A 298 10.32 8.41 0.68
N MET A 299 9.71 7.31 1.15
CA MET A 299 9.41 7.09 2.57
C MET A 299 9.45 5.61 2.95
N VAL A 300 9.67 5.28 4.22
CA VAL A 300 9.37 3.93 4.71
C VAL A 300 7.87 3.75 4.71
N HIS A 301 7.40 2.79 3.91
CA HIS A 301 6.00 2.69 3.56
C HIS A 301 5.42 1.30 3.92
N PRO A 302 4.62 1.18 4.98
CA PRO A 302 4.05 -0.11 5.40
C PRO A 302 3.27 -0.83 4.29
N ASP A 303 2.54 -0.10 3.43
CA ASP A 303 1.81 -0.72 2.32
C ASP A 303 2.74 -1.41 1.31
N TYR A 304 3.95 -0.88 1.10
CA TYR A 304 4.94 -1.52 0.24
C TYR A 304 5.75 -2.61 0.97
N MET A 305 5.89 -2.52 2.29
CA MET A 305 6.46 -3.62 3.08
C MET A 305 5.63 -4.90 2.95
N GLN A 306 4.31 -4.82 2.79
CA GLN A 306 3.46 -6.00 2.59
C GLN A 306 3.47 -6.57 1.16
N THR A 307 4.21 -5.98 0.23
CA THR A 307 4.26 -6.49 -1.16
C THR A 307 4.87 -7.89 -1.28
N PHE A 308 5.45 -8.43 -0.22
CA PHE A 308 5.73 -9.87 -0.12
C PHE A 308 4.49 -10.73 -0.41
N GLY A 309 3.29 -10.23 -0.14
CA GLY A 309 2.04 -10.89 -0.48
C GLY A 309 1.84 -11.14 -1.98
N LEU A 310 2.59 -10.45 -2.85
CA LEU A 310 2.57 -10.69 -4.29
C LEU A 310 3.34 -11.97 -4.64
N SER A 311 4.61 -12.07 -4.27
CA SER A 311 5.43 -13.26 -4.54
C SER A 311 5.00 -14.45 -3.67
N LEU A 312 4.85 -14.27 -2.36
CA LEU A 312 4.39 -15.34 -1.44
C LEU A 312 2.99 -15.83 -1.80
N GLY A 313 2.15 -14.99 -2.41
CA GLY A 313 0.85 -15.41 -2.94
C GLY A 313 0.92 -16.50 -4.00
N CYS A 314 2.08 -16.68 -4.66
CA CYS A 314 2.31 -17.80 -5.58
C CYS A 314 2.44 -19.16 -4.86
N GLU A 315 2.67 -19.18 -3.54
CA GLU A 315 2.63 -20.43 -2.77
C GLU A 315 1.31 -21.18 -3.02
N LEU A 316 0.21 -20.44 -3.20
CA LEU A 316 -1.10 -21.01 -3.54
C LEU A 316 -1.05 -21.79 -4.86
N ASP A 317 -0.38 -21.28 -5.89
CA ASP A 317 -0.23 -21.94 -7.19
C ASP A 317 0.52 -23.27 -7.07
N PHE A 318 1.59 -23.28 -6.25
CA PHE A 318 2.37 -24.50 -5.98
C PHE A 318 1.53 -25.53 -5.21
N ARG A 319 0.88 -25.12 -4.12
CA ARG A 319 0.03 -26.00 -3.30
C ARG A 319 -1.11 -26.60 -4.10
N MET A 320 -1.83 -25.77 -4.84
CA MET A 320 -2.96 -26.24 -5.66
C MET A 320 -2.52 -27.23 -6.72
N SER A 321 -1.37 -27.01 -7.37
CA SER A 321 -0.83 -27.90 -8.41
C SER A 321 -0.02 -29.09 -7.88
N GLY A 322 0.11 -29.23 -6.55
CA GLY A 322 0.85 -30.34 -5.93
C GLY A 322 2.36 -30.28 -6.15
N ARG A 323 2.92 -29.07 -6.42
CA ARG A 323 4.37 -28.87 -6.60
C ARG A 323 5.01 -28.36 -5.31
N ASP A 324 6.27 -28.68 -5.12
CA ASP A 324 7.08 -28.08 -4.07
C ASP A 324 7.36 -26.61 -4.39
N SER A 325 7.15 -25.75 -3.40
CA SER A 325 7.42 -24.32 -3.50
C SER A 325 8.87 -23.98 -3.18
N PRO A 326 9.47 -22.99 -3.86
CA PRO A 326 10.80 -22.51 -3.52
C PRO A 326 10.87 -21.90 -2.11
N GLU A 327 11.98 -22.17 -1.39
CA GLU A 327 12.27 -21.54 -0.10
C GLU A 327 12.39 -20.02 -0.19
N ALA A 328 12.77 -19.50 -1.36
CA ALA A 328 12.87 -18.09 -1.68
C ALA A 328 11.59 -17.30 -1.38
N LEU A 329 10.41 -17.93 -1.46
CA LEU A 329 9.11 -17.29 -1.18
C LEU A 329 9.00 -16.71 0.24
N LEU A 330 9.68 -17.32 1.21
CA LEU A 330 9.67 -16.87 2.61
C LEU A 330 10.96 -16.14 3.04
N TYR A 331 11.93 -16.00 2.12
CA TYR A 331 13.21 -15.38 2.47
C TYR A 331 13.00 -13.90 2.88
N ASN A 332 13.50 -13.53 4.05
CA ASN A 332 13.37 -12.22 4.71
C ASN A 332 11.94 -11.78 5.06
N VAL A 333 10.90 -12.50 4.67
CA VAL A 333 9.49 -12.12 4.89
C VAL A 333 9.14 -12.03 6.37
N ALA A 334 9.63 -12.96 7.19
CA ALA A 334 9.37 -12.95 8.63
C ALA A 334 9.87 -11.67 9.32
N GLY A 335 11.06 -11.16 8.92
CA GLY A 335 11.60 -9.91 9.45
C GLY A 335 10.78 -8.69 9.05
N ILE A 336 10.31 -8.65 7.80
CA ILE A 336 9.40 -7.59 7.32
C ILE A 336 8.09 -7.63 8.10
N TYR A 337 7.49 -8.81 8.25
CA TYR A 337 6.21 -8.97 8.93
C TYR A 337 6.31 -8.64 10.43
N GLU A 338 7.45 -8.95 11.10
CA GLU A 338 7.66 -8.54 12.49
C GLU A 338 7.65 -7.01 12.66
N ASN A 339 8.25 -6.26 11.73
CA ASN A 339 8.15 -4.80 11.74
C ASN A 339 6.70 -4.33 11.52
N LEU A 340 5.96 -4.97 10.61
CA LEU A 340 4.54 -4.64 10.40
C LEU A 340 3.70 -4.88 11.65
N LYS A 341 3.99 -5.93 12.43
CA LYS A 341 3.31 -6.17 13.72
C LYS A 341 3.55 -5.03 14.73
N TRP A 342 4.71 -4.37 14.68
CA TRP A 342 4.97 -3.17 15.49
C TRP A 342 4.16 -1.95 15.02
N PHE A 343 3.72 -1.92 13.77
CA PHE A 343 2.93 -0.81 13.21
C PHE A 343 1.43 -1.00 13.34
N VAL A 344 0.93 -2.18 13.70
CA VAL A 344 -0.51 -2.48 13.81
C VAL A 344 -1.21 -1.55 14.80
N LEU A 345 -2.39 -1.06 14.42
CA LEU A 345 -3.30 -0.27 15.25
C LEU A 345 -4.62 -1.04 15.49
N PRO A 346 -5.37 -0.70 16.56
CA PRO A 346 -6.63 -1.39 16.88
C PRO A 346 -7.69 -1.33 15.79
N ASP A 347 -7.67 -0.30 14.94
CA ASP A 347 -8.60 -0.11 13.84
C ASP A 347 -8.35 -1.05 12.63
N GLY A 348 -7.43 -2.00 12.77
CA GLY A 348 -7.05 -2.95 11.72
C GLY A 348 -6.06 -2.42 10.69
N GLY A 349 -5.62 -1.17 10.83
CA GLY A 349 -4.60 -0.56 9.97
C GLY A 349 -3.23 -0.46 10.66
N PHE A 350 -2.37 0.37 10.07
CA PHE A 350 -1.00 0.58 10.53
C PHE A 350 -0.74 2.05 10.86
N VAL A 351 0.13 2.30 11.81
CA VAL A 351 0.80 3.58 11.91
C VAL A 351 1.77 3.72 10.75
N TYR A 352 1.84 4.90 10.17
CA TYR A 352 2.74 5.25 9.07
C TYR A 352 3.83 6.17 9.61
N PRO A 353 4.98 5.64 10.02
CA PRO A 353 5.99 6.43 10.74
C PRO A 353 6.67 7.50 9.90
N SER A 354 6.64 7.37 8.57
CA SER A 354 7.13 8.36 7.60
C SER A 354 6.00 9.04 6.82
N GLY A 355 4.76 8.96 7.32
CA GLY A 355 3.57 9.48 6.63
C GLY A 355 3.05 8.57 5.54
N GLN A 356 2.00 9.03 4.86
CA GLN A 356 1.33 8.30 3.80
C GLN A 356 0.93 9.26 2.68
N ASP A 357 1.17 8.89 1.43
CA ASP A 357 0.75 9.62 0.22
C ASP A 357 -0.46 8.98 -0.47
N TRP A 358 -0.83 7.78 -0.07
CA TRP A 358 -1.99 7.05 -0.55
C TRP A 358 -3.23 7.38 0.29
N ARG A 359 -4.21 6.48 0.29
CA ARG A 359 -5.49 6.65 0.98
C ARG A 359 -5.48 5.96 2.32
N LEU A 360 -6.16 6.57 3.28
CA LEU A 360 -6.34 6.02 4.62
C LEU A 360 -7.06 4.66 4.61
N PHE A 361 -7.89 4.41 3.59
CA PHE A 361 -8.72 3.20 3.47
C PHE A 361 -8.01 2.00 2.84
N ARG A 362 -6.80 2.15 2.34
CA ARG A 362 -6.02 1.02 1.79
C ARG A 362 -5.74 -0.07 2.82
N ASN A 363 -5.83 0.27 4.09
CA ASN A 363 -5.61 -0.65 5.20
C ASN A 363 -6.48 -1.91 5.18
N VAL A 364 -7.65 -1.90 4.52
CA VAL A 364 -8.51 -3.09 4.43
C VAL A 364 -7.95 -4.18 3.52
N ASP A 365 -6.94 -3.90 2.71
CA ASP A 365 -6.26 -4.87 1.84
C ASP A 365 -5.34 -5.83 2.61
N TRP A 366 -5.13 -5.62 3.92
CA TRP A 366 -4.19 -6.36 4.74
C TRP A 366 -4.62 -7.78 5.08
N LEU A 367 -5.90 -8.11 4.94
CA LEU A 367 -6.43 -9.45 5.24
C LEU A 367 -5.61 -10.55 4.54
N ARG A 368 -5.32 -10.39 3.26
CA ARG A 368 -4.55 -11.36 2.47
C ARG A 368 -3.14 -11.56 3.04
N ALA A 369 -2.45 -10.48 3.39
CA ALA A 369 -1.09 -10.54 3.95
C ALA A 369 -1.08 -11.28 5.30
N HIS A 370 -2.07 -11.04 6.17
CA HIS A 370 -2.19 -11.74 7.44
C HIS A 370 -2.49 -13.22 7.24
N ILE A 371 -3.40 -13.59 6.34
CA ILE A 371 -3.70 -15.00 6.05
C ILE A 371 -2.49 -15.71 5.44
N LEU A 372 -1.75 -15.07 4.52
CA LEU A 372 -0.49 -15.62 3.99
C LEU A 372 0.50 -15.95 5.10
N MET A 373 0.68 -15.02 6.05
CA MET A 373 1.61 -15.25 7.16
C MET A 373 1.09 -16.29 8.15
N ALA A 374 -0.21 -16.33 8.40
CA ALA A 374 -0.81 -17.35 9.26
C ALA A 374 -0.66 -18.76 8.67
N VAL A 375 -0.99 -18.93 7.39
CA VAL A 375 -1.04 -20.24 6.73
C VAL A 375 0.35 -20.70 6.27
N PHE A 376 1.04 -19.89 5.50
CA PHE A 376 2.31 -20.27 4.86
C PHE A 376 3.53 -19.80 5.65
N GLY A 377 3.46 -18.62 6.27
CA GLY A 377 4.48 -18.12 7.20
C GLY A 377 4.46 -18.82 8.57
N ARG A 378 3.38 -19.53 8.89
CA ARG A 378 3.17 -20.22 10.18
C ARG A 378 3.31 -19.29 11.39
N ASP A 379 2.88 -18.04 11.24
CA ASP A 379 2.88 -17.05 12.32
C ASP A 379 1.51 -17.06 13.03
N PRO A 380 1.42 -17.57 14.27
CA PRO A 380 0.14 -17.68 14.97
C PRO A 380 -0.46 -16.31 15.32
N GLU A 381 0.36 -15.27 15.48
CA GLU A 381 -0.14 -13.91 15.75
C GLU A 381 -0.84 -13.28 14.54
N ALA A 382 -0.66 -13.84 13.34
CA ALA A 382 -1.32 -13.35 12.15
C ALA A 382 -2.83 -13.68 12.12
N TRP A 383 -3.30 -14.71 12.82
CA TRP A 383 -4.73 -15.06 12.90
C TRP A 383 -5.59 -13.96 13.54
N PRO A 384 -5.29 -13.45 14.73
CA PRO A 384 -6.00 -12.30 15.31
C PRO A 384 -6.00 -11.07 14.40
N LEU A 385 -4.89 -10.82 13.70
CA LEU A 385 -4.79 -9.69 12.76
C LEU A 385 -5.67 -9.91 11.52
N ALA A 386 -5.72 -11.13 10.99
CA ALA A 386 -6.62 -11.49 9.89
C ALA A 386 -8.09 -11.29 10.26
N ARG A 387 -8.50 -11.75 11.47
CA ARG A 387 -9.87 -11.55 11.97
C ARG A 387 -10.22 -10.08 12.11
N ARG A 388 -9.33 -9.28 12.67
CA ARG A 388 -9.51 -7.82 12.81
C ARG A 388 -9.66 -7.14 11.44
N SER A 389 -8.80 -7.49 10.48
CA SER A 389 -8.88 -6.94 9.12
C SER A 389 -10.19 -7.34 8.41
N LEU A 390 -10.64 -8.59 8.58
CA LEU A 390 -11.92 -9.04 8.03
C LEU A 390 -13.09 -8.28 8.66
N GLU A 391 -13.10 -8.11 9.99
CA GLU A 391 -14.14 -7.35 10.68
C GLU A 391 -14.27 -5.93 10.14
N VAL A 392 -13.16 -5.23 9.98
CA VAL A 392 -13.13 -3.87 9.39
C VAL A 392 -13.74 -3.90 7.98
N LEU A 393 -13.29 -4.84 7.14
CA LEU A 393 -13.77 -5.00 5.77
C LEU A 393 -15.27 -5.26 5.71
N LEU A 394 -15.78 -6.18 6.52
CA LEU A 394 -17.20 -6.51 6.59
C LEU A 394 -18.06 -5.32 7.06
N ARG A 395 -17.57 -4.56 8.04
CA ARG A 395 -18.23 -3.31 8.49
C ARG A 395 -18.27 -2.26 7.40
N MET A 396 -17.17 -2.09 6.65
CA MET A 396 -17.13 -1.19 5.50
C MET A 396 -18.09 -1.63 4.41
N GLN A 397 -18.14 -2.90 4.08
CA GLN A 397 -19.04 -3.45 3.07
C GLN A 397 -20.51 -3.30 3.47
N LYS A 398 -20.86 -3.57 4.74
CA LYS A 398 -22.23 -3.50 5.26
C LYS A 398 -22.88 -2.12 5.10
N ARG A 399 -22.12 -1.03 5.11
CA ARG A 399 -22.65 0.34 4.93
C ARG A 399 -23.04 0.65 3.47
N ASN A 400 -22.62 -0.20 2.51
CA ASN A 400 -22.83 0.01 1.08
C ASN A 400 -23.91 -0.91 0.53
N PRO A 401 -25.09 -0.40 0.12
CA PRO A 401 -26.15 -1.23 -0.45
C PRO A 401 -25.74 -2.00 -1.71
N SER A 402 -24.72 -1.49 -2.45
CA SER A 402 -24.17 -2.16 -3.63
C SER A 402 -23.37 -3.42 -3.33
N GLY A 403 -22.98 -3.66 -2.06
CA GLY A 403 -22.08 -4.75 -1.69
C GLY A 403 -20.59 -4.41 -1.85
N ALA A 404 -20.25 -3.23 -2.35
CA ALA A 404 -18.86 -2.78 -2.43
C ALA A 404 -18.26 -2.51 -1.04
N VAL A 405 -16.98 -2.79 -0.86
CA VAL A 405 -16.27 -2.43 0.37
C VAL A 405 -16.05 -0.92 0.43
N TYR A 406 -15.52 -0.33 -0.63
CA TYR A 406 -15.31 1.11 -0.71
C TYR A 406 -16.50 1.83 -1.33
N GLN A 407 -16.79 3.04 -0.86
CA GLN A 407 -17.66 3.98 -1.56
C GLN A 407 -16.89 4.62 -2.72
N PRO A 408 -17.58 5.08 -3.79
CA PRO A 408 -16.92 5.65 -4.98
C PRO A 408 -15.93 6.78 -4.67
N GLN A 409 -16.25 7.62 -3.68
CA GLN A 409 -15.40 8.74 -3.26
C GLN A 409 -14.20 8.32 -2.38
N GLU A 410 -14.18 7.10 -1.88
CA GLU A 410 -13.10 6.62 -1.01
C GLU A 410 -11.94 6.05 -1.80
N PHE A 411 -12.20 5.69 -3.05
CA PHE A 411 -11.19 5.06 -3.87
C PHE A 411 -10.98 5.79 -5.20
N PHE A 412 -9.73 6.15 -5.45
CA PHE A 412 -9.31 6.93 -6.61
C PHE A 412 -9.10 6.05 -7.86
N PHE A 413 -8.67 4.80 -7.69
CA PHE A 413 -8.45 3.87 -8.80
C PHE A 413 -9.47 2.72 -8.78
N ALA A 414 -10.00 2.34 -9.94
CA ALA A 414 -10.87 1.17 -10.08
C ALA A 414 -10.17 -0.12 -9.60
N SER A 415 -8.83 -0.22 -9.76
CA SER A 415 -8.03 -1.34 -9.28
C SER A 415 -8.19 -1.62 -7.78
N GLY A 416 -8.46 -0.62 -6.94
CA GLY A 416 -8.64 -0.85 -5.51
C GLY A 416 -9.83 -1.74 -5.19
N GLN A 417 -10.93 -1.62 -5.89
CA GLN A 417 -12.09 -2.50 -5.71
C GLN A 417 -11.81 -3.91 -6.23
N THR A 418 -11.07 -4.02 -7.33
CA THR A 418 -10.76 -5.32 -7.95
C THR A 418 -9.64 -6.06 -7.21
N ASP A 419 -8.65 -5.34 -6.66
CA ASP A 419 -7.63 -5.92 -5.80
C ASP A 419 -8.23 -6.52 -4.52
N LEU A 420 -9.26 -5.88 -3.94
CA LEU A 420 -10.02 -6.45 -2.83
C LEU A 420 -10.73 -7.74 -3.22
N LEU A 421 -11.41 -7.79 -4.37
CA LEU A 421 -12.06 -9.00 -4.85
C LEU A 421 -11.06 -10.16 -4.94
N ARG A 422 -9.89 -9.91 -5.52
CA ARG A 422 -8.81 -10.89 -5.64
C ARG A 422 -8.23 -11.29 -4.27
N SER A 423 -7.99 -10.31 -3.41
CA SER A 423 -7.46 -10.54 -2.07
C SER A 423 -8.37 -11.45 -1.26
N LEU A 424 -9.68 -11.23 -1.32
CA LEU A 424 -10.69 -12.06 -0.68
C LEU A 424 -10.75 -13.47 -1.30
N ALA A 425 -10.74 -13.59 -2.62
CA ALA A 425 -10.75 -14.87 -3.33
C ALA A 425 -9.50 -15.72 -2.96
N HIS A 426 -8.33 -15.11 -2.97
CA HIS A 426 -7.09 -15.79 -2.56
C HIS A 426 -7.10 -16.15 -1.07
N ALA A 427 -7.61 -15.29 -0.20
CA ALA A 427 -7.76 -15.56 1.22
C ALA A 427 -8.62 -16.82 1.44
N TRP A 428 -9.74 -16.93 0.73
CA TRP A 428 -10.60 -18.11 0.77
C TRP A 428 -9.88 -19.39 0.33
N LEU A 429 -9.13 -19.34 -0.78
CA LEU A 429 -8.36 -20.49 -1.27
C LEU A 429 -7.25 -20.91 -0.30
N MET A 430 -6.55 -19.94 0.30
CA MET A 430 -5.47 -20.22 1.27
C MET A 430 -6.00 -20.91 2.53
N LEU A 431 -7.21 -20.59 2.96
CA LEU A 431 -7.83 -21.22 4.14
C LEU A 431 -8.06 -22.73 4.00
N HIS A 432 -8.04 -23.28 2.77
CA HIS A 432 -8.03 -24.73 2.55
C HIS A 432 -6.73 -25.41 3.02
N TYR A 433 -5.65 -24.66 3.20
CA TYR A 433 -4.33 -25.15 3.64
C TYR A 433 -4.05 -24.80 5.11
N ALA A 434 -5.02 -24.18 5.80
CA ALA A 434 -4.92 -23.90 7.22
C ALA A 434 -5.23 -25.16 8.04
N SER A 435 -4.33 -25.52 8.97
CA SER A 435 -4.56 -26.61 9.91
C SER A 435 -5.33 -26.19 11.15
N ASP A 436 -5.29 -24.91 11.47
CA ASP A 436 -5.93 -24.29 12.62
C ASP A 436 -5.99 -22.77 12.40
N ALA A 437 -6.95 -22.08 13.01
CA ALA A 437 -7.08 -20.62 12.96
C ALA A 437 -6.89 -19.98 14.34
N HIS A 438 -6.07 -20.58 15.17
CA HIS A 438 -5.78 -20.11 16.52
C HIS A 438 -4.47 -19.34 16.63
N GLY A 439 -4.50 -18.29 17.42
CA GLY A 439 -3.34 -17.52 17.81
C GLY A 439 -3.72 -16.41 18.76
N GLU A 440 -2.77 -15.99 19.57
CA GLU A 440 -2.97 -14.87 20.48
C GLU A 440 -2.14 -13.68 20.03
N TRP A 441 -2.78 -12.54 19.91
CA TRP A 441 -2.08 -11.29 19.67
C TRP A 441 -1.32 -10.86 20.92
N ARG A 442 -0.03 -10.63 20.78
CA ARG A 442 0.79 -10.05 21.84
C ARG A 442 1.02 -8.58 21.54
N GLU A 443 0.44 -7.72 22.37
CA GLU A 443 0.64 -6.28 22.24
C GLU A 443 2.14 -5.96 22.33
N ARG A 444 2.66 -5.24 21.32
CA ARG A 444 4.03 -4.72 21.35
C ARG A 444 4.03 -3.45 22.17
N LEU A 445 4.72 -3.45 23.31
CA LEU A 445 4.91 -2.27 24.15
C LEU A 445 6.40 -1.95 24.24
N GLY A 446 6.73 -0.68 24.50
CA GLY A 446 8.10 -0.19 24.58
C GLY A 446 8.63 0.36 23.25
N VAL A 447 9.93 0.51 23.16
CA VAL A 447 10.61 1.17 22.05
C VAL A 447 11.05 0.17 20.99
N ARG A 448 10.85 0.54 19.74
CA ARG A 448 11.40 -0.14 18.56
C ARG A 448 12.16 0.87 17.72
N ARG A 449 13.46 0.67 17.59
CA ARG A 449 14.34 1.49 16.77
C ARG A 449 14.73 0.73 15.50
N LEU A 450 14.61 1.39 14.37
CA LEU A 450 14.89 0.87 13.02
C LEU A 450 15.91 1.82 12.37
N ASP A 451 17.19 1.55 12.60
CA ASP A 451 18.28 2.47 12.26
C ASP A 451 18.47 2.67 10.76
N SER A 452 18.33 1.61 9.97
CA SER A 452 18.51 1.70 8.53
C SER A 452 17.37 2.47 7.86
N GLY A 453 16.13 2.23 8.31
CA GLY A 453 14.94 2.99 7.90
C GLY A 453 14.86 4.37 8.54
N ARG A 454 15.73 4.67 9.53
CA ARG A 454 15.73 5.93 10.30
C ARG A 454 14.38 6.24 10.93
N ILE A 455 13.85 5.27 11.65
CA ILE A 455 12.58 5.36 12.37
C ILE A 455 12.79 4.90 13.81
N ILE A 456 12.14 5.58 14.74
CA ILE A 456 11.92 5.09 16.10
C ILE A 456 10.44 5.20 16.43
N LEU A 457 9.91 4.19 17.08
CA LEU A 457 8.56 4.23 17.62
C LEU A 457 8.56 3.76 19.08
N HIS A 458 7.66 4.32 19.88
CA HIS A 458 7.39 3.90 21.24
C HIS A 458 5.91 3.63 21.39
N ARG A 459 5.57 2.40 21.75
CA ARG A 459 4.20 1.99 22.01
C ARG A 459 3.91 1.93 23.49
N THR A 460 2.87 2.62 23.89
CA THR A 460 2.26 2.55 25.20
C THR A 460 0.84 2.02 25.09
N PRO A 461 0.16 1.66 26.18
CA PRO A 461 -1.24 1.19 26.09
C PRO A 461 -2.18 2.17 25.38
N ASN A 462 -1.95 3.47 25.52
CA ASN A 462 -2.86 4.50 25.00
C ASN A 462 -2.37 5.18 23.71
N ALA A 463 -1.05 5.20 23.48
CA ALA A 463 -0.45 5.97 22.39
C ALA A 463 0.65 5.21 21.66
N VAL A 464 0.85 5.57 20.38
CA VAL A 464 2.00 5.20 19.58
C VAL A 464 2.70 6.48 19.16
N HIS A 465 3.88 6.73 19.71
CA HIS A 465 4.74 7.84 19.32
C HIS A 465 5.68 7.38 18.22
N THR A 466 5.79 8.13 17.13
CA THR A 466 6.74 7.82 16.06
C THR A 466 7.53 9.04 15.66
N LEU A 467 8.79 8.80 15.31
CA LEU A 467 9.68 9.79 14.69
C LEU A 467 10.37 9.14 13.50
N SER A 468 10.38 9.84 12.37
CA SER A 468 11.19 9.54 11.20
C SER A 468 12.18 10.69 10.96
N TRP A 469 13.45 10.33 10.70
CA TRP A 469 14.52 11.26 10.34
C TRP A 469 15.26 10.80 9.09
N GLY A 470 14.54 10.04 8.24
CA GLY A 470 15.01 9.51 6.97
C GLY A 470 14.67 10.40 5.78
N ALA A 471 14.12 9.79 4.75
CA ALA A 471 13.68 10.48 3.53
C ALA A 471 12.56 11.51 3.83
N VAL A 472 11.65 11.18 4.74
CA VAL A 472 10.66 12.11 5.32
C VAL A 472 11.04 12.39 6.76
N VAL A 473 11.02 13.67 7.15
CA VAL A 473 11.21 14.11 8.54
C VAL A 473 9.84 14.44 9.12
N MET A 474 9.38 13.63 10.09
CA MET A 474 8.11 13.86 10.77
C MET A 474 8.05 13.22 12.14
N ALA A 475 7.15 13.70 12.99
CA ALA A 475 6.89 13.15 14.32
C ALA A 475 5.39 13.18 14.60
N GLN A 476 4.86 12.14 15.24
CA GLN A 476 3.44 12.06 15.57
C GLN A 476 3.18 11.26 16.85
N CYS A 477 2.10 11.63 17.52
CA CYS A 477 1.53 10.93 18.67
C CYS A 477 0.14 10.42 18.29
N VAL A 478 0.02 9.14 17.94
CA VAL A 478 -1.21 8.52 17.44
C VAL A 478 -1.93 7.80 18.58
N ALA A 479 -3.25 7.98 18.70
CA ALA A 479 -4.04 7.25 19.67
C ALA A 479 -4.10 5.76 19.35
N ASN A 480 -3.75 4.89 20.30
CA ASN A 480 -3.81 3.44 20.17
C ASN A 480 -5.25 2.94 20.41
N ARG A 481 -6.16 3.30 19.49
CA ARG A 481 -7.60 3.03 19.60
C ARG A 481 -8.25 2.95 18.21
N LEU A 482 -9.53 2.55 18.14
CA LEU A 482 -10.28 2.43 16.89
C LEU A 482 -10.38 3.75 16.12
N ASP A 483 -10.68 4.85 16.80
CA ASP A 483 -10.52 6.20 16.26
C ASP A 483 -9.13 6.71 16.65
N ARG A 484 -8.18 6.62 15.73
CA ARG A 484 -6.79 7.01 15.98
C ARG A 484 -6.56 8.50 16.07
N ILE A 485 -7.53 9.31 15.71
CA ILE A 485 -7.57 10.79 15.69
C ILE A 485 -6.48 11.41 14.80
N VAL A 486 -5.22 10.99 14.93
CA VAL A 486 -4.10 11.60 14.21
C VAL A 486 -3.94 11.02 12.81
N SER A 487 -3.92 11.90 11.83
CA SER A 487 -3.66 11.59 10.42
C SER A 487 -2.15 11.41 10.16
N PRO A 488 -1.74 10.49 9.30
CA PRO A 488 -0.35 10.32 8.91
C PRO A 488 0.11 11.39 7.87
N ASP A 489 -0.13 12.67 8.14
CA ASP A 489 0.37 13.77 7.30
C ASP A 489 1.90 13.80 7.36
N GLN A 490 2.57 13.82 6.20
CA GLN A 490 4.04 13.80 6.07
C GLN A 490 4.73 15.01 6.71
N ARG A 491 3.99 16.02 7.12
CA ARG A 491 4.49 17.22 7.80
C ARG A 491 4.19 17.25 9.29
N ASN A 492 3.63 16.17 9.84
CA ASN A 492 3.36 16.11 11.29
C ASN A 492 4.64 16.41 12.09
N GLY A 493 4.50 17.21 13.13
CA GLY A 493 5.59 17.70 14.00
C GLY A 493 6.41 18.86 13.40
N ILE A 494 6.36 19.05 12.07
CA ILE A 494 7.19 20.03 11.34
C ILE A 494 6.34 21.22 10.84
N GLY A 495 5.33 20.95 10.00
CA GLY A 495 4.52 21.99 9.36
C GLY A 495 5.13 22.60 8.12
N HIS A 496 4.88 23.91 7.89
CA HIS A 496 5.39 24.60 6.69
C HIS A 496 5.62 26.10 6.92
N ILE A 497 6.45 26.70 6.07
CA ILE A 497 6.73 28.13 6.03
C ILE A 497 6.65 28.61 4.56
N ARG A 498 6.01 29.78 4.31
CA ARG A 498 5.94 30.43 3.02
C ARG A 498 6.62 31.78 3.05
N LEU A 499 7.34 32.08 1.98
CA LEU A 499 7.99 33.36 1.77
C LEU A 499 7.10 34.31 0.98
N GLU A 500 7.38 35.61 1.08
CA GLU A 500 6.81 36.62 0.22
C GLU A 500 7.14 36.30 -1.26
N GLY A 501 6.14 36.42 -2.13
CA GLY A 501 6.27 36.14 -3.56
C GLY A 501 6.27 34.65 -3.95
N SER A 502 6.13 33.73 -2.98
CA SER A 502 6.04 32.29 -3.24
C SER A 502 4.69 31.72 -2.84
N SER A 503 4.01 31.03 -3.75
CA SER A 503 2.81 30.23 -3.44
C SER A 503 3.15 28.90 -2.78
N ASN A 504 4.35 28.36 -3.00
CA ASN A 504 4.78 27.09 -2.47
C ASN A 504 5.47 27.24 -1.11
N PRO A 505 5.25 26.32 -0.17
CA PRO A 505 6.02 26.27 1.06
C PRO A 505 7.50 25.95 0.77
N LEU A 506 8.37 26.42 1.66
CA LEU A 506 9.77 26.07 1.62
C LEU A 506 9.99 24.55 1.72
N PRO A 507 10.95 23.99 0.97
CA PRO A 507 11.33 22.59 1.11
C PRO A 507 11.95 22.35 2.49
N ILE A 508 11.70 21.14 3.03
CA ILE A 508 12.24 20.71 4.33
C ILE A 508 13.54 19.92 4.08
N LYS A 509 14.58 20.24 4.83
CA LYS A 509 15.84 19.51 4.83
C LYS A 509 16.29 19.23 6.27
N LEU A 510 16.58 17.99 6.58
CA LEU A 510 17.25 17.62 7.82
C LEU A 510 18.73 18.08 7.76
N ALA A 511 19.12 18.87 8.72
CA ALA A 511 20.51 19.33 8.87
C ALA A 511 21.29 18.46 9.88
N ASP A 512 20.62 18.05 10.97
CA ASP A 512 21.22 17.21 12.02
C ASP A 512 20.13 16.42 12.75
N ALA A 513 20.50 15.27 13.33
CA ALA A 513 19.62 14.43 14.12
C ALA A 513 20.38 13.64 15.19
N ALA A 514 19.97 13.76 16.43
CA ALA A 514 20.40 12.91 17.53
C ALA A 514 19.17 12.22 18.12
N VAL A 515 19.12 10.88 18.02
CA VAL A 515 17.99 10.06 18.48
C VAL A 515 18.53 8.98 19.41
N ALA A 516 17.97 8.85 20.61
CA ALA A 516 18.38 7.87 21.59
C ALA A 516 17.19 7.29 22.35
N GLU A 517 17.25 6.00 22.65
CA GLU A 517 16.37 5.39 23.65
C GLU A 517 16.76 5.92 25.02
N LYS A 518 15.79 6.29 25.83
CA LYS A 518 16.02 6.90 27.14
C LYS A 518 14.85 6.66 28.09
N ASP A 519 15.14 6.25 29.29
CA ASP A 519 14.20 6.14 30.42
C ASP A 519 12.92 5.33 30.06
N GLY A 520 13.04 4.28 29.27
CA GLY A 520 11.92 3.45 28.83
C GLY A 520 11.06 4.05 27.70
N GLY A 521 11.48 5.18 27.14
CA GLY A 521 10.96 5.83 25.94
C GLY A 521 12.09 6.23 25.01
N PHE A 522 11.99 7.39 24.37
CA PHE A 522 13.09 7.95 23.56
C PHE A 522 13.14 9.48 23.62
N GLU A 523 14.30 10.01 23.34
CA GLU A 523 14.54 11.42 23.12
C GLU A 523 15.17 11.66 21.77
N ALA A 524 14.71 12.69 21.07
CA ALA A 524 15.25 13.10 19.79
C ALA A 524 15.42 14.61 19.71
N SER A 525 16.57 15.04 19.19
CA SER A 525 16.85 16.44 18.82
C SER A 525 17.13 16.50 17.34
N LEU A 526 16.37 17.32 16.62
CA LEU A 526 16.52 17.51 15.17
C LEU A 526 16.80 18.97 14.85
N ALA A 527 17.71 19.22 13.93
CA ALA A 527 17.85 20.50 13.27
C ALA A 527 17.27 20.38 11.85
N VAL A 528 16.20 21.10 11.59
CA VAL A 528 15.49 21.08 10.29
C VAL A 528 15.54 22.46 9.66
N GLU A 529 15.90 22.54 8.39
CA GLU A 529 15.88 23.79 7.62
C GLU A 529 14.63 23.83 6.73
N HIS A 530 13.83 24.86 6.90
CA HIS A 530 12.81 25.29 5.96
C HIS A 530 13.48 26.20 4.90
N GLY A 531 13.72 25.63 3.72
CA GLY A 531 14.61 26.19 2.72
C GLY A 531 16.07 26.15 3.20
N PRO A 532 16.97 25.43 2.50
CA PRO A 532 18.37 25.36 2.91
C PRO A 532 18.98 26.76 3.14
N GLY A 533 19.45 27.03 4.35
CA GLY A 533 20.04 28.32 4.73
C GLY A 533 19.04 29.46 4.98
N VAL A 534 17.71 29.21 5.02
CA VAL A 534 16.69 30.26 5.17
C VAL A 534 16.17 30.36 6.62
N ILE A 535 15.48 29.35 7.11
CA ILE A 535 14.98 29.29 8.49
C ILE A 535 15.29 27.92 9.09
N ARG A 536 15.85 27.89 10.28
CA ARG A 536 16.14 26.68 11.03
C ARG A 536 15.11 26.49 12.13
N ALA A 537 14.60 25.26 12.22
CA ALA A 537 13.84 24.75 13.33
C ALA A 537 14.72 23.81 14.17
N ASP A 538 15.00 24.17 15.41
CA ASP A 538 15.56 23.26 16.40
C ASP A 538 14.40 22.61 17.14
N LEU A 539 14.24 21.30 16.95
CA LEU A 539 13.13 20.50 17.46
C LEU A 539 13.63 19.52 18.50
N ARG A 540 12.88 19.35 19.58
CA ARG A 540 13.11 18.29 20.56
C ARG A 540 11.81 17.53 20.82
N PHE A 541 11.89 16.20 20.76
CA PHE A 541 10.80 15.27 21.04
C PHE A 541 11.21 14.33 22.16
N VAL A 542 10.34 14.16 23.16
CA VAL A 542 10.55 13.19 24.25
C VAL A 542 9.31 12.33 24.41
N SER A 543 9.50 11.02 24.32
CA SER A 543 8.47 10.04 24.53
C SER A 543 8.62 9.38 25.88
N HIS A 544 7.60 9.46 26.73
CA HIS A 544 7.61 8.93 28.10
C HIS A 544 6.88 7.59 28.21
N PRO A 545 7.26 6.71 29.16
CA PRO A 545 6.62 5.41 29.38
C PRO A 545 5.12 5.49 29.74
N ASP A 546 4.69 6.62 30.31
CA ASP A 546 3.30 6.88 30.67
C ASP A 546 2.43 7.35 29.48
N GLY A 547 3.01 7.46 28.29
CA GLY A 547 2.33 7.88 27.07
C GLY A 547 2.30 9.39 26.84
N ARG A 548 2.97 10.19 27.67
CA ARG A 548 3.16 11.63 27.43
C ARG A 548 4.19 11.85 26.32
N TRP A 549 3.96 12.88 25.53
CA TRP A 549 4.81 13.30 24.42
C TRP A 549 5.15 14.77 24.54
N GLU A 550 6.41 15.08 24.86
CA GLU A 550 6.87 16.48 24.93
C GLU A 550 7.42 16.91 23.58
N VAL A 551 7.07 18.11 23.15
CA VAL A 551 7.55 18.73 21.92
C VAL A 551 8.02 20.15 22.21
N SER A 552 9.22 20.48 21.77
CA SER A 552 9.75 21.84 21.78
C SER A 552 10.22 22.24 20.39
N GLU A 553 9.98 23.48 20.02
CA GLU A 553 10.49 24.08 18.77
C GLU A 553 11.05 25.44 19.04
N THR A 554 12.18 25.76 18.39
CA THR A 554 12.71 27.13 18.27
C THR A 554 13.01 27.41 16.81
N LEU A 555 12.36 28.42 16.25
CA LEU A 555 12.61 28.89 14.88
C LEU A 555 13.59 30.06 14.86
N THR A 556 14.62 29.98 14.03
CA THR A 556 15.64 31.02 13.86
C THR A 556 15.83 31.36 12.39
N ALA A 557 15.84 32.64 12.06
CA ALA A 557 16.18 33.13 10.72
C ALA A 557 17.69 32.99 10.47
N LEU A 558 18.09 32.27 9.42
CA LEU A 558 19.50 32.08 9.05
C LEU A 558 20.00 33.17 8.09
N GLN A 559 19.08 33.93 7.50
CA GLN A 559 19.33 35.12 6.67
C GLN A 559 18.19 36.12 6.84
N ASP A 560 18.36 37.32 6.30
CA ASP A 560 17.26 38.29 6.20
C ASP A 560 16.19 37.73 5.28
N VAL A 561 14.94 37.66 5.76
CA VAL A 561 13.85 37.01 5.04
C VAL A 561 12.49 37.61 5.38
N ALA A 562 11.62 37.71 4.38
CA ALA A 562 10.20 38.07 4.56
C ALA A 562 9.31 36.84 4.42
N THR A 563 8.55 36.52 5.47
CA THR A 563 7.58 35.43 5.49
C THR A 563 6.17 35.96 5.33
N THR A 564 5.30 35.21 4.67
CA THR A 564 3.85 35.49 4.59
C THR A 564 3.04 34.55 5.45
N GLU A 565 3.57 33.37 5.74
CA GLU A 565 2.97 32.40 6.64
C GLU A 565 4.03 31.53 7.30
N ILE A 566 3.91 31.36 8.60
CA ILE A 566 4.59 30.32 9.38
C ILE A 566 3.47 29.49 10.02
N ALA A 567 3.48 28.18 9.80
CA ALA A 567 2.52 27.24 10.34
C ALA A 567 3.27 25.95 10.69
N THR A 568 3.81 25.87 11.91
CA THR A 568 4.67 24.78 12.39
C THR A 568 4.06 24.03 13.56
N GLY A 569 4.70 22.94 13.99
CA GLY A 569 4.14 22.05 15.00
C GLY A 569 2.83 21.41 14.55
N LEU A 570 2.75 20.96 13.29
CA LEU A 570 1.54 20.37 12.73
C LEU A 570 1.15 19.08 13.43
N ILE A 571 -0.12 18.96 13.76
CA ILE A 571 -0.81 17.71 14.10
C ILE A 571 -1.95 17.55 13.10
N GLY A 572 -1.83 16.59 12.17
CA GLY A 572 -2.90 16.24 11.26
C GLY A 572 -4.03 15.54 12.02
N ILE A 573 -5.27 15.98 11.85
CA ILE A 573 -6.44 15.45 12.54
C ILE A 573 -7.35 14.75 11.56
N LEU A 574 -7.60 13.47 11.76
CA LEU A 574 -8.60 12.73 11.01
C LEU A 574 -9.99 13.25 11.33
N ASN A 575 -10.71 13.67 10.30
CA ASN A 575 -12.11 14.07 10.39
C ASN A 575 -12.84 13.59 9.13
N ASN A 576 -13.17 12.28 9.10
CA ASN A 576 -13.66 11.61 7.91
C ASN A 576 -15.07 11.06 8.13
N PRO A 577 -16.09 11.55 7.41
CA PRO A 577 -17.46 11.09 7.57
C PRO A 577 -17.71 9.68 6.99
N THR A 578 -16.77 9.13 6.24
CA THR A 578 -16.94 7.83 5.59
C THR A 578 -16.16 6.71 6.28
N TRP A 579 -15.23 7.04 7.19
CA TRP A 579 -14.52 6.03 7.97
C TRP A 579 -15.39 5.44 9.08
N ILE A 580 -15.43 4.11 9.19
CA ILE A 580 -16.35 3.39 10.08
C ILE A 580 -16.18 3.68 11.58
N TYR A 581 -15.05 4.24 11.98
CA TYR A 581 -14.75 4.59 13.36
C TYR A 581 -14.74 6.09 13.63
N GLU A 582 -15.13 6.91 12.64
CA GLU A 582 -15.18 8.37 12.74
C GLU A 582 -16.60 8.86 12.42
N THR A 583 -16.98 9.95 13.06
CA THR A 583 -18.33 10.55 12.88
C THR A 583 -18.37 11.66 11.83
N GLY A 584 -17.21 12.10 11.35
CA GLY A 584 -17.10 13.30 10.51
C GLY A 584 -17.23 14.59 11.30
N ARG A 585 -17.06 14.53 12.61
CA ARG A 585 -17.17 15.66 13.54
C ARG A 585 -16.06 15.58 14.56
N ARG A 586 -15.41 16.72 14.85
CA ARG A 586 -14.43 16.84 15.94
C ARG A 586 -14.85 17.94 16.88
N ARG A 587 -14.90 17.65 18.16
CA ARG A 587 -15.09 18.65 19.20
C ARG A 587 -13.73 19.18 19.60
N VAL A 588 -13.45 20.41 19.24
CA VAL A 588 -12.22 21.12 19.59
C VAL A 588 -12.51 22.05 20.77
N THR A 589 -11.85 21.83 21.89
CA THR A 589 -12.00 22.66 23.10
C THR A 589 -10.73 23.46 23.31
N VAL A 590 -10.82 24.77 23.40
CA VAL A 590 -9.71 25.71 23.64
C VAL A 590 -9.96 26.41 24.97
N ASP A 591 -9.11 26.19 25.95
CA ASP A 591 -9.22 26.74 27.32
C ASP A 591 -10.67 26.61 27.85
N GLY A 592 -11.29 25.44 27.69
CA GLY A 592 -12.65 25.13 28.14
C GLY A 592 -13.78 25.51 27.18
N ASN A 593 -13.53 26.29 26.12
CA ASN A 593 -14.53 26.68 25.12
C ASN A 593 -14.56 25.67 23.97
N ALA A 594 -15.69 25.00 23.78
CA ALA A 594 -15.84 23.96 22.78
C ALA A 594 -16.46 24.47 21.48
N THR A 595 -15.89 24.07 20.36
CA THR A 595 -16.40 24.27 18.99
C THR A 595 -16.45 22.94 18.26
N VAL A 596 -17.48 22.69 17.47
CA VAL A 596 -17.58 21.51 16.63
C VAL A 596 -17.06 21.83 15.22
N ALA A 597 -16.06 21.09 14.77
CA ALA A 597 -15.56 21.12 13.42
C ALA A 597 -16.20 19.98 12.61
N GLU A 598 -17.09 20.31 11.70
CA GLU A 598 -17.67 19.34 10.75
C GLU A 598 -16.67 19.02 9.65
N ALA A 599 -16.59 17.77 9.25
CA ALA A 599 -15.77 17.34 8.12
C ALA A 599 -16.14 18.12 6.86
N ARG A 600 -15.17 18.66 6.14
CA ARG A 600 -15.31 19.55 4.97
C ARG A 600 -16.01 20.89 5.26
N GLY A 601 -16.27 21.20 6.51
CA GLY A 601 -16.91 22.46 6.90
C GLY A 601 -15.99 23.68 6.76
N GLY A 602 -14.69 23.47 6.63
CA GLY A 602 -13.69 24.55 6.58
C GLY A 602 -13.64 25.36 7.89
N THR A 603 -14.05 24.77 9.01
CA THR A 603 -14.07 25.42 10.32
C THR A 603 -12.66 25.89 10.68
N THR A 604 -12.52 27.14 11.05
CA THR A 604 -11.26 27.70 11.54
C THR A 604 -11.45 28.14 12.99
N ILE A 605 -10.57 27.67 13.88
CA ILE A 605 -10.59 28.03 15.30
C ILE A 605 -9.26 28.69 15.62
N ASP A 606 -9.32 29.97 15.99
CA ASP A 606 -8.18 30.70 16.53
C ASP A 606 -7.99 30.26 17.98
N ALA A 607 -6.83 29.67 18.25
CA ALA A 607 -6.39 29.24 19.57
C ALA A 607 -5.13 30.02 20.00
N ALA A 608 -4.94 31.24 19.44
CA ALA A 608 -3.89 32.13 19.92
C ALA A 608 -4.12 32.49 21.39
N GLU A 609 -3.00 32.61 22.12
CA GLU A 609 -2.95 32.85 23.58
C GLU A 609 -3.50 31.70 24.43
N SER A 610 -3.85 30.54 23.83
CA SER A 610 -4.32 29.37 24.58
C SER A 610 -3.20 28.60 25.27
N ARG A 611 -3.56 27.88 26.32
CA ARG A 611 -2.65 26.99 27.04
C ARG A 611 -3.11 25.53 27.00
N GLU A 612 -4.37 25.29 26.72
CA GLU A 612 -4.92 23.95 26.59
C GLU A 612 -5.79 23.83 25.35
N ILE A 613 -5.53 22.79 24.56
CA ILE A 613 -6.35 22.41 23.41
C ILE A 613 -6.67 20.94 23.56
N ASP A 614 -7.95 20.60 23.53
CA ASP A 614 -8.44 19.22 23.62
C ASP A 614 -9.27 18.88 22.40
N ILE A 615 -9.06 17.68 21.85
CA ILE A 615 -9.84 17.15 20.73
C ILE A 615 -10.56 15.89 21.18
N ASP A 616 -11.89 15.97 21.22
CA ASP A 616 -12.82 14.89 21.57
C ASP A 616 -12.61 14.30 22.99
N GLY A 617 -11.91 14.97 23.89
CA GLY A 617 -11.50 14.41 25.17
C GLY A 617 -10.48 13.29 25.04
N VAL A 618 -9.79 13.19 23.91
CA VAL A 618 -8.84 12.11 23.60
C VAL A 618 -7.42 12.64 23.41
N LEU A 619 -7.24 13.63 22.55
CA LEU A 619 -5.93 14.24 22.33
C LEU A 619 -5.91 15.59 23.03
N ARG A 620 -4.99 15.74 24.00
CA ARG A 620 -4.80 16.97 24.75
C ARG A 620 -3.41 17.53 24.53
N VAL A 621 -3.35 18.81 24.22
CA VAL A 621 -2.14 19.62 24.16
C VAL A 621 -2.16 20.62 25.30
N THR A 622 -1.09 20.63 26.12
CA THR A 622 -0.93 21.57 27.25
C THR A 622 0.37 22.33 27.10
N ALA A 623 0.33 23.64 27.29
CA ALA A 623 1.49 24.51 27.19
C ALA A 623 1.73 25.28 28.48
N SER A 624 2.99 25.46 28.88
CA SER A 624 3.38 26.28 30.04
C SER A 624 3.26 27.77 29.76
N ARG A 625 3.30 28.19 28.48
CA ARG A 625 3.15 29.56 27.99
C ARG A 625 2.08 29.59 26.92
N PRO A 626 1.41 30.74 26.70
CA PRO A 626 0.44 30.88 25.63
C PRO A 626 1.03 30.49 24.26
N LEU A 627 0.23 29.75 23.47
CA LEU A 627 0.58 29.32 22.10
C LEU A 627 0.02 30.31 21.07
N SER A 628 0.60 30.32 19.88
CA SER A 628 0.01 30.91 18.68
C SER A 628 -0.69 29.82 17.85
N ALA A 629 -1.53 29.01 18.48
CA ALA A 629 -2.10 27.82 17.88
C ALA A 629 -3.33 28.12 16.98
N TRP A 630 -3.58 27.22 16.04
CA TRP A 630 -4.70 27.36 15.12
C TRP A 630 -5.18 26.02 14.59
N TYR A 631 -6.50 25.77 14.68
CA TYR A 631 -7.15 24.64 14.05
C TYR A 631 -7.78 25.04 12.73
N VAL A 632 -7.53 24.26 11.67
CA VAL A 632 -8.03 24.49 10.32
C VAL A 632 -8.73 23.23 9.83
N GLY A 633 -10.04 23.27 9.71
CA GLY A 633 -10.85 22.22 9.08
C GLY A 633 -10.63 22.19 7.57
N ALA A 634 -10.60 21.01 7.01
CA ALA A 634 -10.54 20.81 5.56
C ALA A 634 -11.83 21.32 4.88
N LYS A 635 -11.69 21.90 3.68
CA LYS A 635 -12.83 22.32 2.85
C LYS A 635 -13.20 21.29 1.80
N ASP A 636 -12.21 20.57 1.29
CA ASP A 636 -12.36 19.64 0.17
C ASP A 636 -11.75 18.28 0.46
N TYR A 637 -12.22 17.27 -0.26
CA TYR A 637 -11.58 15.97 -0.33
C TYR A 637 -10.36 16.03 -1.25
N GLU A 638 -9.20 16.20 -0.71
CA GLU A 638 -8.02 15.84 -1.46
C GLU A 638 -7.95 14.31 -1.58
N ARG A 639 -8.46 13.79 -2.70
CA ARG A 639 -8.35 12.35 -3.08
C ARG A 639 -8.74 11.38 -1.94
N ALA A 640 -9.94 11.57 -1.37
CA ALA A 640 -10.44 10.78 -0.25
C ALA A 640 -9.70 10.98 1.10
N ARG A 641 -8.90 12.02 1.25
CA ARG A 641 -8.34 12.46 2.53
C ARG A 641 -9.16 13.62 3.07
N VAL A 642 -9.88 13.42 4.14
CA VAL A 642 -10.39 14.54 4.94
C VAL A 642 -9.51 14.61 6.17
N THR A 643 -8.63 15.58 6.20
CA THR A 643 -7.68 15.79 7.28
C THR A 643 -7.73 17.25 7.69
N ASP A 644 -8.21 17.50 8.90
CA ASP A 644 -8.08 18.80 9.54
C ASP A 644 -6.65 18.95 10.07
N ARG A 645 -6.25 20.15 10.43
CA ARG A 645 -4.88 20.46 10.87
C ARG A 645 -4.90 21.32 12.11
N LEU A 646 -4.17 20.91 13.14
CA LEU A 646 -3.84 21.77 14.28
C LEU A 646 -2.37 22.17 14.15
N TYR A 647 -2.13 23.48 14.08
CA TYR A 647 -0.79 24.06 14.16
C TYR A 647 -0.57 24.61 15.55
N LEU A 648 0.55 24.28 16.18
CA LEU A 648 0.91 24.76 17.52
C LEU A 648 1.51 26.17 17.47
N ASN A 649 2.04 26.56 16.32
CA ASN A 649 2.62 27.89 16.09
C ASN A 649 2.21 28.38 14.71
N ARG A 650 1.50 29.52 14.67
CA ARG A 650 1.07 30.16 13.44
C ARG A 650 1.28 31.67 13.47
N ILE A 651 1.93 32.17 12.45
CA ILE A 651 2.06 33.60 12.14
C ILE A 651 1.53 33.77 10.70
N ALA A 652 0.34 34.38 10.59
CA ALA A 652 -0.36 34.51 9.30
C ALA A 652 -0.18 35.90 8.64
N ALA A 653 0.60 36.77 9.26
CA ALA A 653 0.86 38.10 8.73
C ALA A 653 2.27 38.16 8.08
N ARG A 654 2.41 38.98 7.03
CA ARG A 654 3.72 39.28 6.47
C ARG A 654 4.62 39.86 7.58
N ARG A 655 5.80 39.30 7.73
CA ARG A 655 6.84 39.78 8.66
C ARG A 655 8.23 39.70 8.05
N ASP A 656 9.05 40.72 8.35
CA ASP A 656 10.46 40.77 8.03
C ASP A 656 11.28 40.26 9.22
N TRP A 657 12.19 39.39 8.98
CA TRP A 657 13.11 38.82 9.97
C TRP A 657 14.55 39.13 9.57
N LYS A 658 15.38 39.42 10.55
CA LYS A 658 16.82 39.60 10.36
C LYS A 658 17.55 38.30 10.67
N LYS A 659 18.70 38.11 10.03
CA LYS A 659 19.58 36.99 10.35
C LYS A 659 19.87 36.94 11.85
N GLY A 660 19.63 35.78 12.46
CA GLY A 660 19.82 35.54 13.89
C GLY A 660 18.57 35.82 14.75
N ASP A 661 17.49 36.36 14.18
CA ASP A 661 16.26 36.56 14.94
C ASP A 661 15.65 35.21 15.35
N THR A 662 15.28 35.10 16.64
CA THR A 662 14.37 34.05 17.10
C THR A 662 12.95 34.43 16.68
N ILE A 663 12.41 33.70 15.71
CA ILE A 663 11.08 33.94 15.12
C ILE A 663 9.98 33.56 16.11
N SER A 664 10.11 32.37 16.70
CA SER A 664 9.18 31.81 17.71
C SER A 664 9.83 30.70 18.49
N ALA A 665 9.28 30.39 19.67
CA ALA A 665 9.63 29.22 20.45
C ALA A 665 8.41 28.76 21.25
N TYR A 666 8.19 27.46 21.30
CA TYR A 666 7.17 26.86 22.18
C TYR A 666 7.66 25.55 22.81
N HIS A 667 7.00 25.17 23.90
CA HIS A 667 7.11 23.86 24.54
C HIS A 667 5.71 23.41 24.94
N VAL A 668 5.36 22.17 24.57
CA VAL A 668 4.07 21.55 24.88
C VAL A 668 4.25 20.12 25.36
N GLU A 669 3.27 19.68 26.12
CA GLU A 669 3.01 18.27 26.42
C GLU A 669 1.76 17.85 25.64
N ILE A 670 1.83 16.72 24.95
CA ILE A 670 0.72 16.10 24.24
C ILE A 670 0.43 14.77 24.91
N ALA A 671 -0.83 14.51 25.25
CA ALA A 671 -1.26 13.28 25.87
C ALA A 671 -2.47 12.68 25.15
N ILE A 672 -2.48 11.38 25.01
CA ILE A 672 -3.68 10.61 24.66
C ILE A 672 -4.35 10.18 25.96
N LEU A 673 -5.53 10.70 26.20
CA LEU A 673 -6.28 10.45 27.41
C LEU A 673 -6.93 9.06 27.34
N ALA A 674 -6.89 8.34 28.47
CA ALA A 674 -7.62 7.09 28.61
C ALA A 674 -9.12 7.34 28.43
N ARG A 675 -9.82 6.41 27.78
CA ARG A 675 -11.28 6.47 27.68
C ARG A 675 -11.86 6.50 29.10
N ASP A 676 -12.71 7.45 29.37
CA ASP A 676 -13.58 7.36 30.54
C ASP A 676 -14.54 6.17 30.30
N THR A 677 -14.30 5.06 30.99
CA THR A 677 -15.07 3.83 30.88
C THR A 677 -16.43 3.94 31.59
N SER A 678 -16.74 5.09 32.18
CA SER A 678 -18.03 5.38 32.82
C SER A 678 -19.07 5.92 31.84
N GLY A 679 -19.50 5.12 30.86
CA GLY A 679 -20.74 5.31 30.10
C GLY A 679 -20.56 5.92 28.72
N ARG A 680 -20.60 5.01 27.74
CA ARG A 680 -21.47 4.95 26.54
C ARG A 680 -20.85 3.99 25.52
N ASP A 681 -21.52 2.89 25.33
CA ASP A 681 -21.38 2.02 24.18
C ASP A 681 -21.85 2.73 22.91
#